data_d6976a7dac1489081ff42bf1b4f00517
#
_entry.id   d6976a7dac1489081ff42bf1b4f00517
#
_cell.length_a   1.000
_cell.length_b   1.000
_cell.length_c   1.000
_cell.angle_alpha   90.00
_cell.angle_beta   90.00
_cell.angle_gamma   90.00
#
_symmetry.space_group_name_H-M   'P 1'
#
loop_
_entity.id
_entity.type
_entity.pdbx_description
1 polymer ?
#
loop_
_entity_poly.entity_id
_entity_poly.type
_entity_poly.pdbx_seq_one_letter_code
_entity_poly.pdbx_strand_id
1 'polypeptide(L)'
;MKSLKAAKQRNIIAVISIALTTIMFTSLFTIIMSIANGFEQSNFRQAGGYDHGTFKYLTEEQLNDLKGDKLIKEYSKRRFVGMPQDPPFNKDHVEISYCDKNAAKWMFCTPEEGRLPAENTNEAAADELVLSLLGIEPKIGTEFTVTFDVDGKETTETFTLCGWWKHDDASAASHILIPESRAEEIFSKLGTSGEDGMTGSYTMEVMLKSKAHIEKDLNDILARHGYQSQEQGDNYIAIGVNWGYVSVQFTDNLDAETIAAVAAALLLIIFTGYLIIYNVFNISVSNDIHRYGLLKTIGTTGRQIKRMVYIEALTLSAVGIPSGLILGWLCGYVLTPIVLKQLNGVGNTVSASPVIFAAAAVFSLVTVFISCMKPARTASKVSPIEAIRYTEGSGVKRTVRKSKKGASLLKMAAANLGRSKSKTVVTIASMALSVVLLCITFIFTNGFDMDKYLADKALADYIIADASYFRYDPSGAALSEETVGYIDSNIDVTDGGRTYRTASAVYEYVTEDRYRQNAGRWNDEETVNGMVERTERVDGLLQDDANIYGMEQFCLDRLNVFEGDISKLGKGNYIAAVYSADDYGKIIKNSHWAKIGDKIKLRYVSEFEYYNTDTGEIYPSADDIPETAQFSFRPKKYRDIEYEVAALVDVPHNLSYRYYGADQFVLDAKRFMADSGTSEIMYYAFDVPDDAESSCEEFISELTEKTMPELDYESKATYAAEFESFRSMFVIMGSALSFITGLVGILNFLNAVLTGIFARQREFAVLQSVGMTGKQLKKMLVYEGLFYALGAALSALLLSVIFSPLIAGLLESIFWFFSYKFTVLPIIITVPLFAVLGVFLPLITYSFAAKKSLIERLRTAE
;
A
#
# COMPACT_ATOMS: atom_id res chain seq x y z
N MET A 1 8.38 -19.61 -44.13
CA MET A 1 8.97 -20.72 -43.34
C MET A 1 10.38 -21.10 -43.75
N LYS A 2 10.74 -21.31 -45.06
CA LYS A 2 12.12 -21.61 -45.48
C LYS A 2 13.12 -20.50 -45.11
N SER A 3 12.72 -19.23 -45.17
CA SER A 3 13.51 -18.06 -44.79
C SER A 3 13.88 -18.03 -43.30
N LEU A 4 12.94 -18.42 -42.41
CA LEU A 4 13.16 -18.51 -40.97
C LEU A 4 14.18 -19.62 -40.61
N LYS A 5 14.14 -20.75 -41.30
CA LYS A 5 15.10 -21.84 -41.07
C LYS A 5 16.55 -21.47 -41.44
N ALA A 6 16.75 -20.56 -42.41
CA ALA A 6 18.08 -20.13 -42.85
C ALA A 6 18.80 -19.19 -41.89
N ALA A 7 18.07 -18.48 -41.01
CA ALA A 7 18.60 -17.45 -40.11
C ALA A 7 18.44 -17.83 -38.60
N LYS A 8 18.75 -19.08 -38.24
CA LYS A 8 18.51 -19.63 -36.89
C LYS A 8 19.02 -18.76 -35.74
N GLN A 9 20.30 -18.32 -35.80
CA GLN A 9 20.90 -17.52 -34.72
C GLN A 9 20.17 -16.18 -34.50
N ARG A 10 19.83 -15.48 -35.59
CA ARG A 10 19.08 -14.23 -35.54
C ARG A 10 17.68 -14.41 -34.96
N ASN A 11 16.99 -15.46 -35.40
CA ASN A 11 15.64 -15.75 -34.93
C ASN A 11 15.62 -16.11 -33.42
N ILE A 12 16.63 -16.85 -32.95
CA ILE A 12 16.81 -17.12 -31.51
C ILE A 12 16.94 -15.82 -30.73
N ILE A 13 17.79 -14.87 -31.19
CA ILE A 13 17.97 -13.58 -30.54
C ILE A 13 16.65 -12.79 -30.54
N ALA A 14 15.89 -12.81 -31.62
CA ALA A 14 14.60 -12.15 -31.70
C ALA A 14 13.56 -12.78 -30.75
N VAL A 15 13.49 -14.11 -30.67
CA VAL A 15 12.64 -14.84 -29.76
C VAL A 15 13.00 -14.51 -28.29
N ILE A 16 14.31 -14.55 -27.95
CA ILE A 16 14.79 -14.19 -26.61
C ILE A 16 14.43 -12.75 -26.25
N SER A 17 14.59 -11.80 -27.20
CA SER A 17 14.24 -10.40 -26.95
C SER A 17 12.74 -10.18 -26.71
N ILE A 18 11.90 -10.87 -27.48
CA ILE A 18 10.45 -10.86 -27.29
C ILE A 18 10.10 -11.52 -25.96
N ALA A 19 10.67 -12.70 -25.67
CA ALA A 19 10.44 -13.40 -24.42
C ALA A 19 10.81 -12.55 -23.20
N LEU A 20 11.96 -11.88 -23.20
CA LEU A 20 12.40 -11.02 -22.10
C LEU A 20 11.48 -9.80 -21.90
N THR A 21 11.06 -9.16 -22.98
CA THR A 21 10.08 -8.09 -22.89
C THR A 21 8.76 -8.62 -22.27
N THR A 22 8.35 -9.82 -22.65
CA THR A 22 7.15 -10.47 -22.09
C THR A 22 7.37 -10.89 -20.63
N ILE A 23 8.55 -11.40 -20.25
CA ILE A 23 8.91 -11.72 -18.86
C ILE A 23 8.75 -10.46 -18.01
N MET A 24 9.28 -9.32 -18.47
CA MET A 24 9.18 -8.06 -17.74
C MET A 24 7.72 -7.64 -17.50
N PHE A 25 6.87 -7.69 -18.53
CA PHE A 25 5.45 -7.36 -18.34
C PHE A 25 4.73 -8.37 -17.45
N THR A 26 4.96 -9.66 -17.66
CA THR A 26 4.27 -10.71 -16.91
C THR A 26 4.68 -10.71 -15.44
N SER A 27 5.98 -10.62 -15.13
CA SER A 27 6.43 -10.57 -13.73
C SER A 27 5.91 -9.32 -13.02
N LEU A 28 5.95 -8.15 -13.67
CA LEU A 28 5.42 -6.92 -13.11
C LEU A 28 3.92 -7.01 -12.84
N PHE A 29 3.13 -7.48 -13.82
CA PHE A 29 1.69 -7.63 -13.62
C PHE A 29 1.35 -8.70 -12.58
N THR A 30 2.13 -9.78 -12.48
CA THR A 30 1.96 -10.78 -11.43
C THR A 30 2.17 -10.16 -10.05
N ILE A 31 3.25 -9.42 -9.85
CA ILE A 31 3.53 -8.76 -8.57
C ILE A 31 2.44 -7.73 -8.25
N ILE A 32 2.10 -6.83 -9.17
CA ILE A 32 1.07 -5.80 -8.94
C ILE A 32 -0.29 -6.43 -8.61
N MET A 33 -0.73 -7.41 -9.39
CA MET A 33 -2.01 -8.08 -9.14
C MET A 33 -2.01 -8.89 -7.84
N SER A 34 -0.86 -9.47 -7.47
CA SER A 34 -0.76 -10.19 -6.19
C SER A 34 -0.80 -9.23 -5.00
N ILE A 35 -0.13 -8.09 -5.10
CA ILE A 35 -0.22 -7.02 -4.09
C ILE A 35 -1.64 -6.50 -3.99
N ALA A 36 -2.29 -6.18 -5.12
CA ALA A 36 -3.67 -5.72 -5.14
C ALA A 36 -4.64 -6.75 -4.51
N ASN A 37 -4.49 -8.03 -4.88
CA ASN A 37 -5.28 -9.10 -4.26
C ASN A 37 -4.95 -9.28 -2.76
N GLY A 38 -3.68 -9.11 -2.38
CA GLY A 38 -3.27 -9.17 -0.97
C GLY A 38 -3.92 -8.07 -0.14
N PHE A 39 -3.93 -6.84 -0.64
CA PHE A 39 -4.64 -5.73 0.00
C PHE A 39 -6.17 -5.94 0.02
N GLU A 40 -6.77 -6.43 -1.08
CA GLU A 40 -8.19 -6.78 -1.09
C GLU A 40 -8.51 -7.82 0.00
N GLN A 41 -7.68 -8.85 0.14
CA GLN A 41 -7.83 -9.86 1.19
C GLN A 41 -7.59 -9.28 2.60
N SER A 42 -6.62 -8.39 2.77
CA SER A 42 -6.40 -7.68 4.03
C SER A 42 -7.60 -6.80 4.39
N ASN A 43 -8.14 -6.04 3.41
CA ASN A 43 -9.33 -5.22 3.62
C ASN A 43 -10.54 -6.04 4.05
N PHE A 44 -10.74 -7.26 3.48
CA PHE A 44 -11.80 -8.15 3.91
C PHE A 44 -11.60 -8.64 5.34
N ARG A 45 -10.37 -8.92 5.76
CA ARG A 45 -10.08 -9.31 7.14
C ARG A 45 -10.32 -8.16 8.12
N GLN A 46 -9.87 -6.97 7.75
CA GLN A 46 -10.12 -5.75 8.55
C GLN A 46 -11.61 -5.37 8.59
N ALA A 47 -12.38 -5.69 7.54
CA ALA A 47 -13.83 -5.49 7.50
C ALA A 47 -14.61 -6.58 8.27
N GLY A 48 -13.93 -7.60 8.80
CA GLY A 48 -14.54 -8.72 9.53
C GLY A 48 -15.01 -9.89 8.63
N GLY A 49 -14.88 -9.80 7.30
CA GLY A 49 -15.30 -10.87 6.39
C GLY A 49 -15.28 -10.46 4.92
N TYR A 50 -15.56 -11.42 4.03
CA TYR A 50 -15.66 -11.15 2.60
C TYR A 50 -17.10 -11.22 2.04
N ASP A 51 -18.11 -11.17 2.92
CA ASP A 51 -19.49 -10.92 2.57
C ASP A 51 -19.66 -9.57 1.85
N HIS A 52 -20.77 -9.37 1.13
CA HIS A 52 -21.03 -8.09 0.48
C HIS A 52 -21.59 -7.04 1.44
N GLY A 53 -22.34 -7.48 2.43
CA GLY A 53 -22.91 -6.61 3.46
C GLY A 53 -23.73 -7.37 4.48
N THR A 54 -24.17 -6.68 5.50
CA THR A 54 -24.81 -7.25 6.69
C THR A 54 -26.12 -6.57 7.03
N PHE A 55 -27.06 -7.35 7.58
CA PHE A 55 -28.20 -6.85 8.35
C PHE A 55 -27.93 -7.13 9.82
N LYS A 56 -27.98 -6.11 10.67
CA LYS A 56 -27.53 -6.16 12.06
C LYS A 56 -28.71 -6.08 13.03
N TYR A 57 -28.50 -6.65 14.20
CA TYR A 57 -29.44 -6.60 15.34
C TYR A 57 -30.83 -7.16 15.01
N LEU A 58 -30.88 -8.26 14.26
CA LEU A 58 -32.12 -8.91 13.86
C LEU A 58 -32.70 -9.77 14.97
N THR A 59 -34.02 -9.77 15.06
CA THR A 59 -34.76 -10.86 15.69
C THR A 59 -34.71 -12.11 14.79
N GLU A 60 -35.02 -13.28 15.35
CA GLU A 60 -35.08 -14.52 14.55
C GLU A 60 -36.18 -14.44 13.47
N GLU A 61 -37.28 -13.74 13.75
CA GLU A 61 -38.39 -13.54 12.81
C GLU A 61 -37.92 -12.69 11.61
N GLN A 62 -37.27 -11.56 11.85
CA GLN A 62 -36.72 -10.68 10.80
C GLN A 62 -35.69 -11.40 9.93
N LEU A 63 -34.78 -12.19 10.52
CA LEU A 63 -33.82 -13.00 9.80
C LEU A 63 -34.52 -14.01 8.88
N ASN A 64 -35.55 -14.70 9.39
CA ASN A 64 -36.32 -15.69 8.64
C ASN A 64 -37.10 -15.06 7.49
N ASP A 65 -37.56 -13.82 7.66
CA ASP A 65 -38.25 -13.07 6.59
C ASP A 65 -37.28 -12.68 5.47
N LEU A 66 -36.12 -12.10 5.80
CA LEU A 66 -35.16 -11.57 4.84
C LEU A 66 -34.38 -12.64 4.06
N LYS A 67 -34.04 -13.78 4.67
CA LYS A 67 -33.14 -14.81 4.09
C LYS A 67 -33.55 -15.36 2.73
N GLY A 68 -34.84 -15.26 2.39
CA GLY A 68 -35.43 -15.75 1.14
C GLY A 68 -35.47 -14.74 0.01
N ASP A 69 -34.94 -13.52 0.17
CA ASP A 69 -35.06 -12.49 -0.85
C ASP A 69 -34.31 -12.86 -2.15
N LYS A 70 -34.90 -12.43 -3.26
CA LYS A 70 -34.39 -12.75 -4.61
C LYS A 70 -33.02 -12.16 -4.95
N LEU A 71 -32.57 -11.12 -4.27
CA LEU A 71 -31.24 -10.51 -4.48
C LEU A 71 -30.14 -11.22 -3.70
N ILE A 72 -30.51 -11.95 -2.65
CA ILE A 72 -29.58 -12.74 -1.86
C ILE A 72 -29.22 -14.02 -2.62
N LYS A 73 -27.94 -14.29 -2.73
CA LYS A 73 -27.39 -15.52 -3.31
C LYS A 73 -27.12 -16.56 -2.23
N GLU A 74 -26.49 -16.15 -1.17
CA GLU A 74 -26.13 -16.95 0.01
C GLU A 74 -26.21 -16.03 1.23
N TYR A 75 -26.53 -16.57 2.39
CA TYR A 75 -26.54 -15.86 3.67
C TYR A 75 -25.84 -16.65 4.76
N SER A 76 -25.48 -15.97 5.84
CA SER A 76 -24.94 -16.55 7.06
C SER A 76 -25.77 -16.18 8.27
N LYS A 77 -25.55 -16.86 9.38
CA LYS A 77 -26.17 -16.60 10.67
C LYS A 77 -25.08 -16.51 11.73
N ARG A 78 -24.97 -15.35 12.37
CA ARG A 78 -24.07 -15.10 13.48
C ARG A 78 -24.86 -14.53 14.66
N ARG A 79 -24.44 -14.86 15.89
CA ARG A 79 -25.00 -14.31 17.10
C ARG A 79 -23.89 -13.95 18.06
N PHE A 80 -23.76 -12.70 18.40
CA PHE A 80 -22.76 -12.20 19.34
C PHE A 80 -23.19 -12.54 20.76
N VAL A 81 -22.23 -12.96 21.61
CA VAL A 81 -22.51 -13.37 22.99
C VAL A 81 -21.87 -12.42 23.98
N GLY A 82 -20.60 -12.09 23.83
CA GLY A 82 -19.89 -11.21 24.73
C GLY A 82 -18.41 -11.11 24.40
N MET A 83 -17.69 -10.34 25.20
CA MET A 83 -16.24 -10.13 25.05
C MET A 83 -15.52 -10.22 26.39
N PRO A 84 -14.36 -10.93 26.47
CA PRO A 84 -13.44 -10.79 27.58
C PRO A 84 -12.73 -9.44 27.49
N GLN A 85 -12.70 -8.70 28.59
CA GLN A 85 -12.11 -7.35 28.66
C GLN A 85 -10.88 -7.29 29.59
N ASP A 86 -10.78 -8.20 30.53
CA ASP A 86 -9.69 -8.25 31.49
C ASP A 86 -8.46 -8.98 30.94
N PRO A 87 -7.26 -8.76 31.50
CA PRO A 87 -6.08 -9.53 31.12
C PRO A 87 -6.33 -11.05 31.17
N PRO A 88 -5.84 -11.81 30.17
CA PRO A 88 -4.88 -11.44 29.12
C PRO A 88 -5.49 -10.88 27.83
N PHE A 89 -6.78 -10.57 27.79
CA PHE A 89 -7.50 -10.16 26.56
C PHE A 89 -7.64 -8.65 26.38
N ASN A 90 -7.25 -7.87 27.38
CA ASN A 90 -7.43 -6.41 27.37
C ASN A 90 -6.67 -5.66 26.26
N LYS A 91 -5.67 -6.30 25.62
CA LYS A 91 -4.91 -5.72 24.51
C LYS A 91 -5.39 -6.15 23.13
N ASP A 92 -6.23 -7.18 23.07
CA ASP A 92 -6.71 -7.79 21.85
C ASP A 92 -8.22 -7.77 21.78
N HIS A 93 -8.79 -7.57 20.62
CA HIS A 93 -10.22 -7.65 20.41
C HIS A 93 -10.65 -9.11 20.24
N VAL A 94 -11.21 -9.71 21.28
CA VAL A 94 -11.68 -11.10 21.26
C VAL A 94 -13.20 -11.14 21.43
N GLU A 95 -13.89 -11.80 20.51
CA GLU A 95 -15.34 -11.96 20.53
C GLU A 95 -15.76 -13.41 20.76
N ILE A 96 -16.75 -13.61 21.61
CA ILE A 96 -17.43 -14.90 21.78
C ILE A 96 -18.73 -14.87 21.01
N SER A 97 -18.88 -15.77 20.04
CA SER A 97 -20.04 -15.75 19.13
C SER A 97 -20.46 -17.18 18.73
N TYR A 98 -21.72 -17.32 18.38
CA TYR A 98 -22.19 -18.41 17.54
C TYR A 98 -22.00 -18.00 16.06
N CYS A 99 -21.48 -18.91 15.25
CA CYS A 99 -21.39 -18.75 13.80
C CYS A 99 -21.80 -20.01 13.08
N ASP A 100 -22.68 -19.89 12.09
CA ASP A 100 -22.95 -20.98 11.18
C ASP A 100 -21.74 -21.25 10.24
N LYS A 101 -21.83 -22.28 9.41
CA LYS A 101 -20.75 -22.66 8.51
C LYS A 101 -20.37 -21.56 7.49
N ASN A 102 -21.35 -20.76 7.06
CA ASN A 102 -21.08 -19.67 6.11
C ASN A 102 -20.40 -18.49 6.81
N ALA A 103 -20.90 -18.09 7.98
CA ALA A 103 -20.28 -17.04 8.80
C ALA A 103 -18.83 -17.39 9.12
N ALA A 104 -18.56 -18.56 9.69
CA ALA A 104 -17.21 -19.00 10.01
C ALA A 104 -16.28 -19.02 8.78
N LYS A 105 -16.80 -19.38 7.61
CA LYS A 105 -16.04 -19.36 6.35
C LYS A 105 -15.75 -17.93 5.88
N TRP A 106 -16.75 -17.06 5.91
CA TRP A 106 -16.62 -15.69 5.38
C TRP A 106 -15.76 -14.80 6.29
N MET A 107 -15.82 -15.03 7.59
CA MET A 107 -15.00 -14.37 8.61
C MET A 107 -13.58 -14.96 8.74
N PHE A 108 -13.20 -15.93 7.91
CA PHE A 108 -11.90 -16.65 7.96
C PHE A 108 -11.68 -17.46 9.25
N CYS A 109 -12.73 -17.81 9.97
CA CYS A 109 -12.71 -18.56 11.23
C CYS A 109 -12.99 -20.08 11.03
N THR A 110 -12.72 -20.61 9.84
CA THR A 110 -12.88 -22.05 9.60
C THR A 110 -11.71 -22.81 10.23
N PRO A 111 -11.95 -23.80 11.13
CA PRO A 111 -10.88 -24.55 11.75
C PRO A 111 -9.94 -25.23 10.73
N GLU A 112 -8.63 -25.05 10.89
CA GLU A 112 -7.60 -25.76 10.13
C GLU A 112 -7.44 -27.18 10.66
N GLU A 113 -7.57 -27.35 12.00
CA GLU A 113 -7.61 -28.65 12.68
C GLU A 113 -8.87 -28.77 13.50
N GLY A 114 -9.48 -29.94 13.49
CA GLY A 114 -10.73 -30.21 14.19
C GLY A 114 -11.97 -29.80 13.38
N ARG A 115 -12.95 -29.22 14.04
CA ARG A 115 -14.25 -28.86 13.43
C ARG A 115 -14.91 -27.69 14.18
N LEU A 116 -15.99 -27.15 13.63
CA LEU A 116 -16.88 -26.24 14.35
C LEU A 116 -17.59 -26.96 15.50
N PRO A 117 -17.96 -26.24 16.59
CA PRO A 117 -18.65 -26.81 17.75
C PRO A 117 -19.98 -27.46 17.39
N ALA A 118 -20.28 -28.57 18.07
CA ALA A 118 -21.55 -29.27 17.90
C ALA A 118 -22.63 -28.74 18.84
N GLU A 119 -23.88 -28.69 18.39
CA GLU A 119 -25.01 -28.28 19.21
C GLU A 119 -25.17 -29.16 20.46
N ASN A 120 -25.66 -28.54 21.53
CA ASN A 120 -25.88 -29.18 22.85
C ASN A 120 -24.60 -29.75 23.48
N THR A 121 -23.48 -29.08 23.30
CA THR A 121 -22.18 -29.38 23.90
C THR A 121 -21.55 -28.13 24.51
N ASN A 122 -20.52 -28.30 25.35
CA ASN A 122 -19.67 -27.20 25.83
C ASN A 122 -18.41 -27.04 24.98
N GLU A 123 -18.44 -27.46 23.72
CA GLU A 123 -17.33 -27.32 22.80
C GLU A 123 -17.15 -25.85 22.36
N ALA A 124 -15.89 -25.50 22.10
CA ALA A 124 -15.57 -24.23 21.44
C ALA A 124 -14.48 -24.44 20.38
N ALA A 125 -14.51 -23.61 19.33
CA ALA A 125 -13.40 -23.47 18.40
C ALA A 125 -12.80 -22.08 18.54
N ALA A 126 -11.48 -21.96 18.52
CA ALA A 126 -10.80 -20.72 18.82
C ALA A 126 -9.64 -20.44 17.86
N ASP A 127 -9.30 -19.18 17.77
CA ASP A 127 -8.14 -18.65 17.07
C ASP A 127 -6.85 -18.96 17.88
N GLU A 128 -5.72 -19.12 17.20
CA GLU A 128 -4.42 -19.43 17.79
C GLU A 128 -3.97 -18.37 18.80
N LEU A 129 -4.26 -17.07 18.54
CA LEU A 129 -3.95 -15.98 19.46
C LEU A 129 -4.67 -16.16 20.80
N VAL A 130 -5.97 -16.46 20.78
CA VAL A 130 -6.75 -16.72 22.00
C VAL A 130 -6.14 -17.83 22.84
N LEU A 131 -5.72 -18.93 22.19
CA LEU A 131 -5.07 -20.04 22.90
C LEU A 131 -3.71 -19.65 23.47
N SER A 132 -2.96 -18.84 22.74
CA SER A 132 -1.67 -18.30 23.19
C SER A 132 -1.81 -17.38 24.40
N LEU A 133 -2.80 -16.46 24.36
CA LEU A 133 -3.11 -15.56 25.48
C LEU A 133 -3.47 -16.34 26.76
N LEU A 134 -4.19 -17.45 26.60
CA LEU A 134 -4.54 -18.34 27.72
C LEU A 134 -3.38 -19.27 28.15
N GLY A 135 -2.25 -19.27 27.42
CA GLY A 135 -1.13 -20.17 27.67
C GLY A 135 -1.43 -21.64 27.37
N ILE A 136 -2.30 -21.93 26.41
CA ILE A 136 -2.83 -23.25 26.08
C ILE A 136 -2.24 -23.73 24.74
N GLU A 137 -1.71 -24.96 24.70
CA GLU A 137 -1.34 -25.58 23.43
C GLU A 137 -2.58 -25.88 22.57
N PRO A 138 -2.53 -25.61 21.23
CA PRO A 138 -3.64 -25.86 20.31
C PRO A 138 -3.87 -27.36 20.08
N LYS A 139 -4.40 -28.05 21.10
CA LYS A 139 -4.64 -29.49 21.09
C LYS A 139 -6.12 -29.77 21.32
N ILE A 140 -6.76 -30.45 20.37
CA ILE A 140 -8.17 -30.83 20.45
C ILE A 140 -8.45 -31.66 21.71
N GLY A 141 -9.52 -31.29 22.45
CA GLY A 141 -9.95 -31.88 23.70
C GLY A 141 -9.38 -31.21 24.94
N THR A 142 -8.56 -30.16 24.81
CA THR A 142 -8.12 -29.35 25.96
C THR A 142 -9.26 -28.51 26.50
N GLU A 143 -9.44 -28.50 27.83
CA GLU A 143 -10.40 -27.62 28.51
C GLU A 143 -9.77 -26.27 28.80
N PHE A 144 -10.53 -25.18 28.61
CA PHE A 144 -10.12 -23.83 28.96
C PHE A 144 -11.30 -23.02 29.50
N THR A 145 -10.98 -22.05 30.34
CA THR A 145 -11.97 -21.21 31.02
C THR A 145 -11.77 -19.76 30.63
N VAL A 146 -12.84 -19.06 30.30
CA VAL A 146 -12.82 -17.65 29.95
C VAL A 146 -13.86 -16.92 30.78
N THR A 147 -13.47 -15.78 31.36
CA THR A 147 -14.35 -14.81 32.00
C THR A 147 -14.60 -13.69 31.00
N PHE A 148 -15.85 -13.33 30.80
CA PHE A 148 -16.26 -12.31 29.83
C PHE A 148 -17.54 -11.61 30.24
N ASP A 149 -17.74 -10.42 29.70
CA ASP A 149 -18.93 -9.62 29.88
C ASP A 149 -20.03 -9.97 28.87
N VAL A 150 -21.27 -10.03 29.36
CA VAL A 150 -22.48 -10.25 28.57
C VAL A 150 -23.48 -9.18 29.00
N ASP A 151 -23.58 -8.09 28.23
CA ASP A 151 -24.51 -6.99 28.51
C ASP A 151 -24.33 -6.41 29.94
N GLY A 152 -23.09 -6.08 30.31
CA GLY A 152 -22.73 -5.55 31.63
C GLY A 152 -22.75 -6.58 32.78
N LYS A 153 -22.92 -7.88 32.50
CA LYS A 153 -22.92 -8.97 33.48
C LYS A 153 -21.73 -9.91 33.22
N GLU A 154 -20.78 -9.93 34.13
CA GLU A 154 -19.65 -10.85 34.09
C GLU A 154 -20.07 -12.30 34.25
N THR A 155 -19.58 -13.20 33.44
CA THR A 155 -19.73 -14.65 33.54
C THR A 155 -18.45 -15.38 33.27
N THR A 156 -18.28 -16.53 33.91
CA THR A 156 -17.12 -17.43 33.70
C THR A 156 -17.63 -18.77 33.17
N GLU A 157 -17.10 -19.19 32.01
CA GLU A 157 -17.53 -20.39 31.34
C GLU A 157 -16.32 -21.28 30.97
N THR A 158 -16.50 -22.60 31.04
CA THR A 158 -15.47 -23.58 30.67
C THR A 158 -15.87 -24.28 29.39
N PHE A 159 -14.95 -24.31 28.42
CA PHE A 159 -15.15 -24.91 27.12
C PHE A 159 -14.16 -26.03 26.87
N THR A 160 -14.51 -26.95 25.97
CA THR A 160 -13.61 -27.99 25.43
C THR A 160 -13.23 -27.66 23.99
N LEU A 161 -11.95 -27.50 23.68
CA LEU A 161 -11.46 -27.17 22.35
C LEU A 161 -11.78 -28.26 21.34
N CYS A 162 -12.61 -27.98 20.32
CA CYS A 162 -13.01 -28.92 19.26
C CYS A 162 -12.42 -28.57 17.88
N GLY A 163 -11.86 -27.38 17.74
CA GLY A 163 -11.22 -26.89 16.52
C GLY A 163 -10.44 -25.62 16.77
N TRP A 164 -9.45 -25.36 15.93
CA TRP A 164 -8.70 -24.12 15.98
C TRP A 164 -8.16 -23.77 14.59
N TRP A 165 -7.84 -22.47 14.39
CA TRP A 165 -7.24 -21.92 13.17
C TRP A 165 -6.12 -20.96 13.53
N LYS A 166 -5.21 -20.75 12.57
CA LYS A 166 -4.10 -19.80 12.74
C LYS A 166 -4.58 -18.38 12.83
N HIS A 167 -3.95 -17.64 13.72
CA HIS A 167 -4.14 -16.20 13.80
C HIS A 167 -3.71 -15.50 12.50
N ASP A 168 -4.43 -14.45 12.13
CA ASP A 168 -4.12 -13.58 10.99
C ASP A 168 -4.08 -12.14 11.49
N ASP A 169 -2.89 -11.55 11.55
CA ASP A 169 -2.64 -10.19 12.05
C ASP A 169 -3.45 -9.10 11.31
N ALA A 170 -4.02 -9.43 10.16
CA ALA A 170 -4.90 -8.51 9.43
C ALA A 170 -6.35 -8.53 9.93
N SER A 171 -6.74 -9.49 10.77
CA SER A 171 -8.11 -9.62 11.27
C SER A 171 -8.43 -8.53 12.30
N ALA A 172 -9.62 -7.93 12.17
CA ALA A 172 -10.09 -6.90 13.10
C ALA A 172 -10.39 -7.46 14.50
N ALA A 173 -10.67 -8.77 14.61
CA ALA A 173 -10.96 -9.43 15.86
C ALA A 173 -10.53 -10.90 15.82
N SER A 174 -10.19 -11.43 16.97
CA SER A 174 -10.05 -12.87 17.24
C SER A 174 -11.37 -13.45 17.77
N HIS A 175 -11.62 -14.72 17.59
CA HIS A 175 -12.90 -15.30 17.89
C HIS A 175 -12.81 -16.58 18.70
N ILE A 176 -13.80 -16.73 19.62
CA ILE A 176 -14.17 -17.99 20.27
C ILE A 176 -15.57 -18.34 19.76
N LEU A 177 -15.68 -19.39 18.96
CA LEU A 177 -16.95 -19.85 18.41
C LEU A 177 -17.54 -20.92 19.29
N ILE A 178 -18.80 -20.73 19.73
CA ILE A 178 -19.55 -21.68 20.56
C ILE A 178 -20.84 -22.14 19.89
N PRO A 179 -21.49 -23.24 20.32
CA PRO A 179 -22.79 -23.66 19.80
C PRO A 179 -23.89 -22.61 20.10
N GLU A 180 -24.90 -22.50 19.24
CA GLU A 180 -26.07 -21.63 19.47
C GLU A 180 -26.82 -22.01 20.76
N SER A 181 -26.99 -23.31 21.01
CA SER A 181 -27.59 -23.83 22.23
C SER A 181 -26.84 -23.39 23.50
N ARG A 182 -25.49 -23.27 23.44
CA ARG A 182 -24.70 -22.82 24.58
C ARG A 182 -24.85 -21.30 24.80
N ALA A 183 -24.92 -20.52 23.71
CA ALA A 183 -25.24 -19.09 23.80
C ALA A 183 -26.60 -18.86 24.49
N GLU A 184 -27.63 -19.61 24.12
CA GLU A 184 -28.96 -19.54 24.76
C GLU A 184 -28.92 -19.92 26.22
N GLU A 185 -28.16 -20.94 26.64
CA GLU A 185 -27.98 -21.28 28.06
C GLU A 185 -27.36 -20.12 28.85
N ILE A 186 -26.32 -19.46 28.28
CA ILE A 186 -25.67 -18.31 28.93
C ILE A 186 -26.64 -17.15 29.07
N PHE A 187 -27.38 -16.76 28.03
CA PHE A 187 -28.41 -15.72 28.10
C PHE A 187 -29.50 -16.03 29.12
N SER A 188 -30.00 -17.27 29.13
CA SER A 188 -31.01 -17.71 30.09
C SER A 188 -30.51 -17.66 31.53
N LYS A 189 -29.23 -18.07 31.77
CA LYS A 189 -28.58 -18.01 33.09
C LYS A 189 -28.47 -16.59 33.63
N LEU A 190 -28.14 -15.64 32.72
CA LEU A 190 -27.93 -14.24 33.08
C LEU A 190 -29.22 -13.40 33.05
N GLY A 191 -30.32 -13.95 32.54
CA GLY A 191 -31.59 -13.24 32.38
C GLY A 191 -31.51 -12.08 31.38
N THR A 192 -30.71 -12.23 30.34
CA THR A 192 -30.57 -11.26 29.21
C THR A 192 -31.55 -11.67 28.12
N SER A 193 -32.39 -10.73 27.62
CA SER A 193 -33.38 -11.05 26.57
C SER A 193 -32.73 -11.23 25.18
N GLY A 194 -31.61 -10.57 24.96
CA GLY A 194 -30.92 -10.59 23.66
C GLY A 194 -31.71 -9.94 22.51
N GLU A 195 -32.75 -9.17 22.81
CA GLU A 195 -33.61 -8.54 21.81
C GLU A 195 -33.29 -7.06 21.58
N ASP A 196 -32.61 -6.39 22.51
CA ASP A 196 -32.31 -4.97 22.45
C ASP A 196 -30.78 -4.74 22.41
N GLY A 197 -30.23 -4.57 21.23
CA GLY A 197 -28.81 -4.23 21.06
C GLY A 197 -27.99 -5.29 20.37
N MET A 198 -26.64 -5.23 20.54
CA MET A 198 -25.69 -6.13 19.89
C MET A 198 -25.70 -7.54 20.47
N THR A 199 -25.74 -7.62 21.82
CA THR A 199 -25.67 -8.88 22.56
C THR A 199 -26.95 -9.71 22.38
N GLY A 200 -26.79 -10.95 21.92
CA GLY A 200 -27.88 -11.89 21.74
C GLY A 200 -28.71 -11.73 20.46
N SER A 201 -28.63 -10.60 19.78
CA SER A 201 -29.26 -10.39 18.47
C SER A 201 -28.54 -11.12 17.33
N TYR A 202 -29.25 -11.33 16.22
CA TYR A 202 -28.65 -11.97 15.05
C TYR A 202 -28.04 -10.95 14.09
N THR A 203 -26.92 -11.31 13.51
CA THR A 203 -26.36 -10.65 12.35
C THR A 203 -26.47 -11.61 11.16
N MET A 204 -27.04 -11.12 10.07
CA MET A 204 -27.14 -11.86 8.81
C MET A 204 -26.20 -11.22 7.79
N GLU A 205 -25.07 -11.86 7.53
CA GLU A 205 -24.17 -11.48 6.46
C GLU A 205 -24.70 -12.05 5.13
N VAL A 206 -24.55 -11.31 4.04
CA VAL A 206 -25.11 -11.72 2.75
C VAL A 206 -24.13 -11.62 1.60
N MET A 207 -24.17 -12.64 0.74
CA MET A 207 -23.64 -12.57 -0.62
C MET A 207 -24.78 -12.20 -1.57
N LEU A 208 -24.72 -11.02 -2.16
CA LEU A 208 -25.65 -10.58 -3.18
C LEU A 208 -25.31 -11.20 -4.54
N LYS A 209 -26.26 -11.23 -5.46
CA LYS A 209 -26.03 -11.69 -6.84
C LYS A 209 -25.08 -10.80 -7.63
N SER A 210 -24.95 -9.54 -7.26
CA SER A 210 -24.05 -8.56 -7.85
C SER A 210 -23.39 -7.74 -6.75
N LYS A 211 -22.10 -7.40 -6.92
CA LYS A 211 -21.36 -6.48 -6.03
C LYS A 211 -21.32 -5.04 -6.53
N ALA A 212 -22.09 -4.69 -7.58
CA ALA A 212 -22.00 -3.38 -8.22
C ALA A 212 -22.70 -2.27 -7.45
N HIS A 213 -23.76 -2.60 -6.67
CA HIS A 213 -24.61 -1.62 -5.98
C HIS A 213 -25.05 -2.20 -4.62
N ILE A 214 -24.09 -2.54 -3.75
CA ILE A 214 -24.33 -3.30 -2.51
C ILE A 214 -25.34 -2.56 -1.62
N GLU A 215 -25.05 -1.30 -1.27
CA GLU A 215 -25.91 -0.50 -0.37
C GLU A 215 -27.33 -0.36 -0.90
N LYS A 216 -27.47 -0.06 -2.19
CA LYS A 216 -28.80 0.02 -2.82
C LYS A 216 -29.53 -1.31 -2.78
N ASP A 217 -28.85 -2.42 -3.07
CA ASP A 217 -29.45 -3.75 -3.08
C ASP A 217 -29.88 -4.17 -1.67
N LEU A 218 -29.13 -3.83 -0.61
CA LEU A 218 -29.51 -4.02 0.79
C LEU A 218 -30.79 -3.22 1.14
N ASN A 219 -30.82 -1.93 0.80
CA ASN A 219 -32.00 -1.09 1.03
C ASN A 219 -33.22 -1.55 0.22
N ASP A 220 -33.03 -2.02 -1.02
CA ASP A 220 -34.09 -2.60 -1.85
C ASP A 220 -34.64 -3.91 -1.26
N ILE A 221 -33.81 -4.68 -0.54
CA ILE A 221 -34.25 -5.87 0.21
C ILE A 221 -35.15 -5.44 1.36
N LEU A 222 -34.69 -4.53 2.23
CA LEU A 222 -35.44 -4.04 3.37
C LEU A 222 -36.82 -3.48 2.92
N ALA A 223 -36.82 -2.60 1.93
CA ALA A 223 -38.05 -1.97 1.43
C ALA A 223 -39.09 -2.99 0.94
N ARG A 224 -38.67 -4.11 0.34
CA ARG A 224 -39.59 -5.18 -0.13
C ARG A 224 -40.24 -5.95 1.01
N HIS A 225 -39.58 -6.01 2.18
CA HIS A 225 -40.08 -6.71 3.35
C HIS A 225 -40.74 -5.77 4.38
N GLY A 226 -40.84 -4.47 4.05
CA GLY A 226 -41.48 -3.47 4.90
C GLY A 226 -40.56 -2.86 5.97
N TYR A 227 -39.26 -3.10 5.85
CA TYR A 227 -38.24 -2.55 6.76
C TYR A 227 -37.50 -1.37 6.08
N GLN A 228 -36.74 -0.63 6.89
CA GLN A 228 -35.90 0.48 6.42
C GLN A 228 -34.66 0.64 7.31
N SER A 229 -33.64 1.35 6.83
CA SER A 229 -32.33 1.51 7.50
C SER A 229 -32.01 2.96 7.90
N GLN A 230 -32.93 3.91 7.75
CA GLN A 230 -32.62 5.35 7.91
C GLN A 230 -33.15 5.93 9.22
N GLU A 231 -34.32 5.54 9.64
CA GLU A 231 -34.94 6.07 10.86
C GLU A 231 -35.12 4.97 11.93
N GLN A 232 -34.73 5.25 13.15
CA GLN A 232 -35.00 4.34 14.28
C GLN A 232 -36.49 4.21 14.53
N GLY A 233 -37.00 2.99 14.65
CA GLY A 233 -38.39 2.67 14.88
C GLY A 233 -38.66 1.17 14.77
N ASP A 234 -39.90 0.74 14.92
CA ASP A 234 -40.28 -0.68 14.95
C ASP A 234 -39.90 -1.48 13.69
N ASN A 235 -39.72 -0.82 12.55
CA ASN A 235 -39.31 -1.42 11.27
C ASN A 235 -37.86 -1.09 10.87
N TYR A 236 -37.07 -0.57 11.80
CA TYR A 236 -35.67 -0.28 11.57
C TYR A 236 -34.82 -1.55 11.58
N ILE A 237 -33.94 -1.68 10.59
CA ILE A 237 -32.88 -2.70 10.56
C ILE A 237 -31.59 -2.03 10.10
N ALA A 238 -30.57 -2.05 10.94
CA ALA A 238 -29.26 -1.52 10.61
C ALA A 238 -28.58 -2.35 9.51
N ILE A 239 -28.00 -1.68 8.52
CA ILE A 239 -27.22 -2.33 7.48
C ILE A 239 -25.73 -1.99 7.62
N GLY A 240 -24.88 -2.92 7.21
CA GLY A 240 -23.44 -2.70 7.04
C GLY A 240 -23.06 -3.01 5.60
N VAL A 241 -22.39 -2.06 4.93
CA VAL A 241 -21.77 -2.31 3.64
C VAL A 241 -20.31 -2.71 3.88
N ASN A 242 -19.89 -3.82 3.28
CA ASN A 242 -18.52 -4.23 3.43
C ASN A 242 -17.59 -3.28 2.66
N TRP A 243 -16.89 -2.43 3.39
CA TRP A 243 -15.99 -1.43 2.83
C TRP A 243 -14.78 -2.03 2.10
N GLY A 244 -14.45 -3.31 2.32
CA GLY A 244 -13.45 -4.03 1.56
C GLY A 244 -13.75 -4.05 0.05
N TYR A 245 -15.03 -4.02 -0.35
CA TYR A 245 -15.44 -3.88 -1.75
C TYR A 245 -15.45 -2.41 -2.22
N VAL A 246 -15.68 -1.46 -1.32
CA VAL A 246 -15.69 -0.01 -1.65
C VAL A 246 -14.28 0.49 -1.92
N SER A 247 -13.29 0.02 -1.17
CA SER A 247 -11.89 0.41 -1.33
C SER A 247 -11.28 -0.03 -2.67
N VAL A 248 -11.84 -1.03 -3.34
CA VAL A 248 -11.41 -1.47 -4.68
C VAL A 248 -11.88 -0.50 -5.78
N GLN A 249 -12.81 0.40 -5.49
CA GLN A 249 -13.21 1.50 -6.39
C GLN A 249 -12.23 2.67 -6.36
N PHE A 250 -10.94 2.40 -6.13
CA PHE A 250 -9.84 3.39 -6.18
C PHE A 250 -9.75 4.18 -7.50
N THR A 251 -10.51 3.80 -8.53
CA THR A 251 -10.52 4.50 -9.81
C THR A 251 -11.18 5.88 -9.77
N ASP A 252 -12.06 6.14 -8.82
CA ASP A 252 -12.81 7.40 -8.77
C ASP A 252 -12.09 8.49 -7.94
N ASN A 253 -11.11 8.13 -7.12
CA ASN A 253 -10.39 9.04 -6.22
C ASN A 253 -8.89 9.18 -6.52
N LEU A 254 -8.37 8.60 -7.62
CA LEU A 254 -6.98 8.84 -8.01
C LEU A 254 -6.83 10.28 -8.51
N ASP A 255 -5.97 11.05 -7.87
CA ASP A 255 -5.60 12.37 -8.32
C ASP A 255 -4.89 12.32 -9.70
N ALA A 256 -4.96 13.41 -10.43
CA ALA A 256 -4.37 13.49 -11.76
C ALA A 256 -2.84 13.27 -11.74
N GLU A 257 -2.18 13.58 -10.65
CA GLU A 257 -0.74 13.44 -10.45
C GLU A 257 -0.33 11.96 -10.31
N THR A 258 -1.04 11.19 -9.52
CA THR A 258 -0.82 9.72 -9.37
C THR A 258 -1.10 9.00 -10.69
N ILE A 259 -2.17 9.34 -11.41
CA ILE A 259 -2.46 8.79 -12.75
C ILE A 259 -1.31 9.12 -13.72
N ALA A 260 -0.82 10.36 -13.70
CA ALA A 260 0.30 10.78 -14.56
C ALA A 260 1.60 10.05 -14.22
N ALA A 261 1.91 9.83 -12.94
CA ALA A 261 3.07 9.09 -12.48
C ALA A 261 3.05 7.62 -12.94
N VAL A 262 1.93 6.93 -12.74
CA VAL A 262 1.73 5.54 -13.17
C VAL A 262 1.81 5.43 -14.70
N ALA A 263 1.16 6.34 -15.43
CA ALA A 263 1.22 6.37 -16.89
C ALA A 263 2.65 6.62 -17.40
N ALA A 264 3.41 7.52 -16.79
CA ALA A 264 4.80 7.79 -17.13
C ALA A 264 5.69 6.56 -16.90
N ALA A 265 5.53 5.85 -15.78
CA ALA A 265 6.24 4.61 -15.48
C ALA A 265 5.94 3.51 -16.52
N LEU A 266 4.65 3.29 -16.84
CA LEU A 266 4.23 2.33 -17.86
C LEU A 266 4.79 2.68 -19.24
N LEU A 267 4.73 3.95 -19.65
CA LEU A 267 5.30 4.41 -20.91
C LEU A 267 6.80 4.17 -20.98
N LEU A 268 7.53 4.39 -19.90
CA LEU A 268 8.97 4.15 -19.81
C LEU A 268 9.31 2.65 -19.99
N ILE A 269 8.53 1.77 -19.36
CA ILE A 269 8.67 0.31 -19.48
C ILE A 269 8.37 -0.14 -20.92
N ILE A 270 7.27 0.33 -21.52
CA ILE A 270 6.91 0.05 -22.92
C ILE A 270 7.99 0.55 -23.87
N PHE A 271 8.53 1.75 -23.62
CA PHE A 271 9.58 2.33 -24.46
C PHE A 271 10.88 1.53 -24.36
N THR A 272 11.22 1.02 -23.18
CA THR A 272 12.38 0.11 -23.03
C THR A 272 12.18 -1.18 -23.83
N GLY A 273 11.06 -1.84 -23.72
CA GLY A 273 10.70 -3.02 -24.52
C GLY A 273 10.68 -2.73 -26.03
N TYR A 274 10.14 -1.58 -26.44
CA TYR A 274 10.16 -1.11 -27.81
C TYR A 274 11.58 -1.00 -28.35
N LEU A 275 12.51 -0.38 -27.62
CA LEU A 275 13.89 -0.21 -28.09
C LEU A 275 14.61 -1.54 -28.32
N ILE A 276 14.38 -2.54 -27.44
CA ILE A 276 14.95 -3.88 -27.57
C ILE A 276 14.50 -4.52 -28.89
N ILE A 277 13.20 -4.65 -29.04
CA ILE A 277 12.57 -5.32 -30.17
C ILE A 277 12.87 -4.57 -31.48
N TYR A 278 12.76 -3.23 -31.45
CA TYR A 278 13.11 -2.37 -32.58
C TYR A 278 14.55 -2.59 -33.05
N ASN A 279 15.51 -2.65 -32.11
CA ASN A 279 16.93 -2.85 -32.48
C ASN A 279 17.13 -4.18 -33.20
N VAL A 280 16.57 -5.27 -32.70
CA VAL A 280 16.64 -6.60 -33.31
C VAL A 280 15.99 -6.62 -34.68
N PHE A 281 14.79 -6.09 -34.85
CA PHE A 281 14.12 -6.07 -36.16
C PHE A 281 14.74 -5.10 -37.13
N ASN A 282 15.27 -3.97 -36.70
CA ASN A 282 15.97 -3.02 -37.55
C ASN A 282 17.23 -3.66 -38.17
N ILE A 283 18.00 -4.38 -37.36
CA ILE A 283 19.17 -5.12 -37.82
C ILE A 283 18.77 -6.27 -38.75
N SER A 284 17.73 -7.03 -38.37
CA SER A 284 17.19 -8.13 -39.19
C SER A 284 16.80 -7.65 -40.58
N VAL A 285 16.04 -6.58 -40.65
CA VAL A 285 15.55 -6.01 -41.90
C VAL A 285 16.72 -5.42 -42.72
N SER A 286 17.69 -4.75 -42.09
CA SER A 286 18.87 -4.23 -42.79
C SER A 286 19.69 -5.34 -43.47
N ASN A 287 19.84 -6.47 -42.81
CA ASN A 287 20.55 -7.64 -43.37
C ASN A 287 19.77 -8.29 -44.51
N ASP A 288 18.43 -8.24 -44.47
CA ASP A 288 17.59 -8.83 -45.51
C ASP A 288 17.26 -7.86 -46.68
N ILE A 289 17.72 -6.60 -46.64
CA ILE A 289 17.43 -5.60 -47.68
C ILE A 289 17.78 -6.10 -49.09
N HIS A 290 18.94 -6.75 -49.24
CA HIS A 290 19.36 -7.33 -50.51
C HIS A 290 18.33 -8.36 -51.02
N ARG A 291 17.88 -9.25 -50.15
CA ARG A 291 16.87 -10.26 -50.47
C ARG A 291 15.51 -9.62 -50.80
N TYR A 292 15.10 -8.57 -50.07
CA TYR A 292 13.88 -7.82 -50.41
C TYR A 292 13.98 -7.10 -51.75
N GLY A 293 15.19 -6.61 -52.15
CA GLY A 293 15.47 -6.05 -53.47
C GLY A 293 15.29 -7.09 -54.58
N LEU A 294 15.86 -8.30 -54.43
CA LEU A 294 15.66 -9.39 -55.36
C LEU A 294 14.21 -9.81 -55.51
N LEU A 295 13.42 -9.84 -54.40
CA LEU A 295 11.97 -10.09 -54.45
C LEU A 295 11.23 -9.01 -55.24
N LYS A 296 11.64 -7.75 -55.16
CA LYS A 296 11.06 -6.65 -55.94
C LYS A 296 11.39 -6.73 -57.43
N THR A 297 12.55 -7.29 -57.82
CA THR A 297 12.86 -7.50 -59.25
C THR A 297 11.93 -8.52 -59.92
N ILE A 298 11.42 -9.47 -59.16
CA ILE A 298 10.42 -10.46 -59.64
C ILE A 298 8.96 -10.03 -59.40
N GLY A 299 8.72 -8.73 -59.10
CA GLY A 299 7.39 -8.14 -59.06
C GLY A 299 6.73 -8.01 -57.66
N THR A 300 7.43 -8.29 -56.54
CA THR A 300 6.87 -8.16 -55.20
C THR A 300 6.63 -6.68 -54.86
N THR A 301 5.39 -6.33 -54.40
CA THR A 301 5.07 -4.95 -54.02
C THR A 301 5.60 -4.57 -52.65
N GLY A 302 5.81 -3.29 -52.40
CA GLY A 302 6.20 -2.81 -51.04
C GLY A 302 5.22 -3.18 -49.95
N ARG A 303 3.91 -3.29 -50.26
CA ARG A 303 2.89 -3.76 -49.30
C ARG A 303 3.08 -5.22 -48.90
N GLN A 304 3.44 -6.07 -49.87
CA GLN A 304 3.71 -7.49 -49.63
C GLN A 304 4.98 -7.68 -48.77
N ILE A 305 6.02 -6.90 -49.00
CA ILE A 305 7.25 -6.92 -48.17
C ILE A 305 6.95 -6.48 -46.75
N LYS A 306 6.17 -5.40 -46.58
CA LYS A 306 5.72 -4.93 -45.26
C LYS A 306 4.97 -6.04 -44.54
N ARG A 307 3.99 -6.69 -45.18
CA ARG A 307 3.21 -7.82 -44.63
C ARG A 307 4.11 -9.00 -44.25
N MET A 308 5.16 -9.28 -45.02
CA MET A 308 6.11 -10.36 -44.76
C MET A 308 6.89 -10.11 -43.47
N VAL A 309 7.36 -8.87 -43.23
CA VAL A 309 8.06 -8.50 -41.99
C VAL A 309 7.12 -8.66 -40.78
N TYR A 310 5.87 -8.27 -40.87
CA TYR A 310 4.90 -8.46 -39.76
C TYR A 310 4.57 -9.92 -39.51
N ILE A 311 4.44 -10.75 -40.57
CA ILE A 311 4.20 -12.20 -40.41
C ILE A 311 5.43 -12.86 -39.76
N GLU A 312 6.65 -12.45 -40.12
CA GLU A 312 7.87 -12.94 -39.49
C GLU A 312 7.90 -12.55 -37.99
N ALA A 313 7.60 -11.30 -37.66
CA ALA A 313 7.48 -10.85 -36.29
C ALA A 313 6.42 -11.64 -35.50
N LEU A 314 5.24 -11.84 -36.09
CA LEU A 314 4.15 -12.61 -35.46
C LEU A 314 4.54 -14.09 -35.23
N THR A 315 5.25 -14.70 -36.19
CA THR A 315 5.71 -16.10 -36.05
C THR A 315 6.75 -16.24 -34.92
N LEU A 316 7.64 -15.26 -34.75
CA LEU A 316 8.63 -15.25 -33.68
C LEU A 316 7.94 -14.95 -32.33
N SER A 317 6.92 -14.10 -32.33
CA SER A 317 6.10 -13.81 -31.16
C SER A 317 5.31 -15.01 -30.68
N ALA A 318 4.83 -15.86 -31.58
CA ALA A 318 4.11 -17.10 -31.24
C ALA A 318 4.97 -18.09 -30.41
N VAL A 319 6.27 -17.94 -30.41
CA VAL A 319 7.20 -18.72 -29.56
C VAL A 319 7.67 -17.87 -28.38
N GLY A 320 8.03 -16.61 -28.64
CA GLY A 320 8.60 -15.71 -27.63
C GLY A 320 7.60 -15.31 -26.54
N ILE A 321 6.36 -15.00 -26.91
CA ILE A 321 5.34 -14.59 -25.93
C ILE A 321 4.97 -15.73 -24.98
N PRO A 322 4.58 -16.94 -25.43
CA PRO A 322 4.25 -18.02 -24.49
C PRO A 322 5.40 -18.39 -23.56
N SER A 323 6.62 -18.45 -24.08
CA SER A 323 7.80 -18.72 -23.23
C SER A 323 8.04 -17.59 -22.22
N GLY A 324 7.83 -16.34 -22.62
CA GLY A 324 7.94 -15.17 -21.77
C GLY A 324 6.84 -15.12 -20.69
N LEU A 325 5.61 -15.50 -21.01
CA LEU A 325 4.51 -15.59 -20.04
C LEU A 325 4.81 -16.60 -18.93
N ILE A 326 5.25 -17.82 -19.31
CA ILE A 326 5.57 -18.88 -18.35
C ILE A 326 6.73 -18.45 -17.44
N LEU A 327 7.85 -18.02 -18.03
CA LEU A 327 9.03 -17.62 -17.26
C LEU A 327 8.78 -16.36 -16.45
N GLY A 328 7.99 -15.43 -16.97
CA GLY A 328 7.63 -14.20 -16.27
C GLY A 328 6.72 -14.46 -15.08
N TRP A 329 5.74 -15.33 -15.23
CA TRP A 329 4.90 -15.75 -14.10
C TRP A 329 5.71 -16.52 -13.05
N LEU A 330 6.62 -17.40 -13.48
CA LEU A 330 7.53 -18.10 -12.55
C LEU A 330 8.43 -17.12 -11.78
N CYS A 331 8.94 -16.09 -12.45
CA CYS A 331 9.69 -14.99 -11.82
C CYS A 331 8.81 -14.26 -10.79
N GLY A 332 7.60 -13.90 -11.18
CA GLY A 332 6.60 -13.28 -10.29
C GLY A 332 6.27 -14.20 -9.10
N TYR A 333 6.07 -15.49 -9.34
CA TYR A 333 5.78 -16.48 -8.31
C TYR A 333 6.88 -16.56 -7.23
N VAL A 334 8.14 -16.47 -7.63
CA VAL A 334 9.28 -16.50 -6.68
C VAL A 334 9.45 -15.17 -5.94
N LEU A 335 9.21 -14.04 -6.62
CA LEU A 335 9.43 -12.71 -6.05
C LEU A 335 8.26 -12.24 -5.17
N THR A 336 7.03 -12.56 -5.54
CA THR A 336 5.82 -12.08 -4.84
C THR A 336 5.80 -12.44 -3.34
N PRO A 337 6.06 -13.68 -2.91
CA PRO A 337 6.07 -14.02 -1.48
C PRO A 337 7.11 -13.23 -0.68
N ILE A 338 8.25 -12.91 -1.31
CA ILE A 338 9.32 -12.12 -0.67
C ILE A 338 8.83 -10.68 -0.43
N VAL A 339 8.06 -10.13 -1.38
CA VAL A 339 7.47 -8.79 -1.28
C VAL A 339 6.34 -8.77 -0.26
N LEU A 340 5.39 -9.71 -0.35
CA LEU A 340 4.21 -9.76 0.51
C LEU A 340 4.56 -10.03 1.98
N LYS A 341 5.62 -10.82 2.25
CA LYS A 341 6.09 -11.07 3.61
C LYS A 341 6.57 -9.80 4.35
N GLN A 342 6.90 -8.75 3.62
CA GLN A 342 7.29 -7.45 4.19
C GLN A 342 6.10 -6.51 4.41
N LEU A 343 4.91 -6.93 4.02
CA LEU A 343 3.66 -6.19 4.24
C LEU A 343 2.93 -6.85 5.40
N ASN A 344 2.92 -6.19 6.56
CA ASN A 344 2.16 -6.66 7.72
C ASN A 344 0.67 -6.75 7.34
N GLY A 345 0.04 -7.83 7.75
CA GLY A 345 -1.40 -8.04 7.52
C GLY A 345 -1.81 -8.31 6.06
N VAL A 346 -0.89 -8.52 5.13
CA VAL A 346 -1.21 -8.83 3.72
C VAL A 346 -1.04 -10.32 3.43
N GLY A 347 -2.12 -10.98 3.01
CA GLY A 347 -2.14 -12.40 2.71
C GLY A 347 -1.10 -12.83 1.65
N ASN A 348 -0.33 -13.87 1.94
CA ASN A 348 0.83 -14.31 1.15
C ASN A 348 0.42 -15.20 -0.05
N THR A 349 -0.51 -14.74 -0.90
CA THR A 349 -1.02 -15.48 -2.05
C THR A 349 -0.56 -14.89 -3.38
N VAL A 350 -0.02 -15.74 -4.25
CA VAL A 350 0.40 -15.34 -5.60
C VAL A 350 -0.76 -15.45 -6.58
N SER A 351 -1.08 -14.33 -7.23
CA SER A 351 -2.16 -14.30 -8.22
C SER A 351 -1.79 -15.06 -9.50
N ALA A 352 -2.68 -15.97 -9.92
CA ALA A 352 -2.63 -16.64 -11.23
C ALA A 352 -3.78 -16.21 -12.14
N SER A 353 -4.27 -14.96 -11.97
CA SER A 353 -5.40 -14.45 -12.75
C SER A 353 -5.13 -14.51 -14.26
N PRO A 354 -6.09 -15.02 -15.07
CA PRO A 354 -5.98 -15.00 -16.53
C PRO A 354 -5.75 -13.59 -17.11
N VAL A 355 -6.18 -12.55 -16.40
CA VAL A 355 -6.01 -11.16 -16.80
C VAL A 355 -4.53 -10.77 -16.91
N ILE A 356 -3.67 -11.29 -16.02
CA ILE A 356 -2.21 -11.07 -16.05
C ILE A 356 -1.65 -11.54 -17.40
N PHE A 357 -1.98 -12.76 -17.80
CA PHE A 357 -1.48 -13.37 -19.03
C PHE A 357 -2.03 -12.66 -20.26
N ALA A 358 -3.31 -12.32 -20.26
CA ALA A 358 -3.94 -11.59 -21.36
C ALA A 358 -3.35 -10.20 -21.54
N ALA A 359 -3.24 -9.43 -20.46
CA ALA A 359 -2.66 -8.10 -20.47
C ALA A 359 -1.20 -8.14 -20.93
N ALA A 360 -0.35 -8.99 -20.34
CA ALA A 360 1.06 -9.13 -20.74
C ALA A 360 1.22 -9.55 -22.21
N ALA A 361 0.38 -10.45 -22.70
CA ALA A 361 0.38 -10.85 -24.10
C ALA A 361 0.01 -9.69 -25.04
N VAL A 362 -1.05 -8.94 -24.69
CA VAL A 362 -1.48 -7.76 -25.47
C VAL A 362 -0.40 -6.69 -25.49
N PHE A 363 0.14 -6.32 -24.33
CA PHE A 363 1.23 -5.32 -24.24
C PHE A 363 2.48 -5.77 -25.04
N SER A 364 2.85 -7.05 -24.94
CA SER A 364 3.97 -7.61 -25.71
C SER A 364 3.70 -7.56 -27.22
N LEU A 365 2.50 -7.95 -27.68
CA LEU A 365 2.11 -7.89 -29.09
C LEU A 365 2.11 -6.46 -29.63
N VAL A 366 1.53 -5.50 -28.87
CA VAL A 366 1.51 -4.08 -29.22
C VAL A 366 2.95 -3.55 -29.35
N THR A 367 3.81 -3.89 -28.38
CA THR A 367 5.23 -3.49 -28.39
C THR A 367 5.96 -4.05 -29.60
N VAL A 368 5.76 -5.33 -29.94
CA VAL A 368 6.32 -5.95 -31.15
C VAL A 368 5.83 -5.24 -32.41
N PHE A 369 4.53 -4.98 -32.48
CA PHE A 369 3.91 -4.35 -33.67
C PHE A 369 4.45 -2.95 -33.92
N ILE A 370 4.52 -2.12 -32.86
CA ILE A 370 5.08 -0.75 -32.92
C ILE A 370 6.56 -0.80 -33.30
N SER A 371 7.32 -1.73 -32.69
CA SER A 371 8.77 -1.88 -32.94
C SER A 371 9.07 -2.26 -34.39
N CYS A 372 8.20 -3.03 -35.03
CA CYS A 372 8.37 -3.43 -36.43
C CYS A 372 7.91 -2.39 -37.43
N MET A 373 7.18 -1.33 -37.04
CA MET A 373 6.63 -0.34 -37.99
C MET A 373 7.70 0.36 -38.82
N LYS A 374 8.75 0.88 -38.21
CA LYS A 374 9.82 1.61 -38.89
C LYS A 374 10.70 0.68 -39.74
N PRO A 375 11.19 -0.48 -39.24
CA PRO A 375 11.90 -1.48 -40.07
C PRO A 375 11.08 -1.94 -41.29
N ALA A 376 9.81 -2.30 -41.12
CA ALA A 376 8.94 -2.71 -42.20
C ALA A 376 8.72 -1.62 -43.28
N ARG A 377 8.62 -0.35 -42.85
CA ARG A 377 8.56 0.79 -43.74
C ARG A 377 9.84 0.96 -44.54
N THR A 378 11.00 0.79 -43.90
CA THR A 378 12.31 0.85 -44.54
C THR A 378 12.44 -0.24 -45.60
N ALA A 379 12.15 -1.51 -45.27
CA ALA A 379 12.16 -2.62 -46.22
C ALA A 379 11.24 -2.38 -47.43
N SER A 380 10.08 -1.82 -47.19
CA SER A 380 9.08 -1.56 -48.25
C SER A 380 9.48 -0.44 -49.23
N LYS A 381 10.30 0.52 -48.81
CA LYS A 381 10.69 1.68 -49.62
C LYS A 381 11.96 1.45 -50.48
N VAL A 382 12.84 0.53 -50.12
CA VAL A 382 14.09 0.27 -50.83
C VAL A 382 13.80 -0.15 -52.29
N SER A 383 14.43 0.53 -53.23
CA SER A 383 14.35 0.16 -54.67
C SER A 383 15.24 -1.05 -55.00
N PRO A 384 14.94 -1.82 -56.07
CA PRO A 384 15.77 -2.94 -56.48
C PRO A 384 17.27 -2.53 -56.73
N ILE A 385 17.49 -1.38 -57.31
CA ILE A 385 18.84 -0.86 -57.62
C ILE A 385 19.56 -0.45 -56.34
N GLU A 386 18.84 0.21 -55.40
CA GLU A 386 19.40 0.55 -54.11
C GLU A 386 19.72 -0.70 -53.28
N ALA A 387 18.88 -1.73 -53.34
CA ALA A 387 19.08 -2.97 -52.61
C ALA A 387 20.36 -3.71 -53.05
N ILE A 388 20.66 -3.74 -54.37
CA ILE A 388 21.88 -4.35 -54.91
C ILE A 388 23.11 -3.55 -54.51
N ARG A 389 22.99 -2.23 -54.40
CA ARG A 389 24.09 -1.31 -54.02
C ARG A 389 24.10 -1.01 -52.50
N TYR A 390 23.18 -1.60 -51.75
CA TYR A 390 23.04 -1.32 -50.32
C TYR A 390 24.26 -1.82 -49.58
N THR A 391 25.07 -0.88 -49.13
CA THR A 391 26.10 -1.08 -48.12
C THR A 391 25.69 -0.24 -46.91
N GLU A 392 25.74 -0.83 -45.72
CA GLU A 392 25.46 -0.10 -44.48
C GLU A 392 26.29 1.20 -44.44
N GLY A 393 25.64 2.36 -44.45
CA GLY A 393 26.29 3.67 -44.45
C GLY A 393 26.43 4.37 -45.80
N SER A 394 25.83 3.87 -46.91
CA SER A 394 25.92 4.50 -48.26
C SER A 394 25.26 5.87 -48.41
N GLY A 395 24.49 6.34 -47.41
CA GLY A 395 23.83 7.66 -47.37
C GLY A 395 24.70 8.84 -46.88
N VAL A 396 25.92 8.59 -46.45
CA VAL A 396 26.79 9.66 -45.92
C VAL A 396 27.56 10.26 -47.10
N LYS A 397 27.39 11.56 -47.39
CA LYS A 397 28.20 12.32 -48.35
C LYS A 397 29.68 12.04 -48.05
N ARG A 398 30.38 11.39 -49.00
CA ARG A 398 31.81 11.12 -48.91
C ARG A 398 32.62 12.42 -48.95
N THR A 399 32.90 12.99 -47.81
CA THR A 399 33.95 13.99 -47.65
C THR A 399 35.28 13.25 -47.54
N VAL A 400 36.08 13.28 -48.58
CA VAL A 400 37.45 12.74 -48.57
C VAL A 400 38.29 13.65 -47.69
N ARG A 401 38.43 13.33 -46.43
CA ARG A 401 39.38 13.98 -45.52
C ARG A 401 40.73 13.32 -45.70
N LYS A 402 41.65 14.04 -46.30
CA LYS A 402 43.08 13.65 -46.35
C LYS A 402 43.64 13.69 -44.94
N SER A 403 43.84 12.52 -44.32
CA SER A 403 44.49 12.43 -43.00
C SER A 403 46.02 12.48 -43.22
N LYS A 404 46.66 13.46 -42.58
CA LYS A 404 48.14 13.60 -42.60
C LYS A 404 48.86 12.69 -41.60
N LYS A 405 48.12 11.94 -40.76
CA LYS A 405 48.64 10.98 -39.77
C LYS A 405 47.98 9.63 -39.97
N GLY A 406 48.75 8.55 -39.88
CA GLY A 406 48.31 7.17 -40.10
C GLY A 406 47.06 6.78 -39.28
N ALA A 407 46.29 5.82 -39.77
CA ALA A 407 45.07 5.36 -39.14
C ALA A 407 45.36 4.65 -37.81
N SER A 408 45.07 5.28 -36.66
CA SER A 408 45.11 4.59 -35.36
C SER A 408 43.89 3.72 -35.20
N LEU A 409 44.03 2.57 -34.56
CA LEU A 409 42.92 1.63 -34.25
C LEU A 409 41.75 2.32 -33.51
N LEU A 410 42.08 3.24 -32.64
CA LEU A 410 41.07 3.98 -31.85
C LEU A 410 40.23 4.94 -32.75
N LYS A 411 40.87 5.62 -33.72
CA LYS A 411 40.18 6.45 -34.71
C LYS A 411 39.32 5.62 -35.66
N MET A 412 39.77 4.42 -36.01
CA MET A 412 39.00 3.49 -36.82
C MET A 412 37.76 3.00 -36.10
N ALA A 413 37.87 2.64 -34.83
CA ALA A 413 36.75 2.24 -33.98
C ALA A 413 35.70 3.38 -33.86
N ALA A 414 36.13 4.61 -33.57
CA ALA A 414 35.24 5.77 -33.49
C ALA A 414 34.57 6.09 -34.84
N ALA A 415 35.32 5.98 -35.98
CA ALA A 415 34.76 6.19 -37.32
C ALA A 415 33.70 5.14 -37.69
N ASN A 416 33.87 3.90 -37.24
CA ASN A 416 32.91 2.82 -37.44
C ASN A 416 31.56 3.08 -36.73
N LEU A 417 31.61 3.58 -35.52
CA LEU A 417 30.40 4.01 -34.79
C LEU A 417 29.67 5.17 -35.50
N GLY A 418 30.42 6.13 -36.03
CA GLY A 418 29.88 7.25 -36.81
C GLY A 418 29.31 6.84 -38.19
N ARG A 419 29.66 5.68 -38.72
CA ARG A 419 29.20 5.18 -40.01
C ARG A 419 27.74 4.69 -39.98
N SER A 420 27.30 4.10 -38.88
CA SER A 420 25.91 3.65 -38.66
C SER A 420 25.25 4.39 -37.46
N LYS A 421 25.14 5.72 -37.57
CA LYS A 421 24.68 6.60 -36.50
C LYS A 421 23.37 6.15 -35.85
N SER A 422 22.37 5.74 -36.66
CA SER A 422 21.05 5.31 -36.11
C SER A 422 21.20 4.07 -35.23
N LYS A 423 22.00 3.09 -35.62
CA LYS A 423 22.23 1.88 -34.82
C LYS A 423 22.97 2.19 -33.53
N THR A 424 24.04 2.99 -33.63
CA THR A 424 24.84 3.41 -32.48
C THR A 424 24.00 4.16 -31.46
N VAL A 425 23.22 5.14 -31.92
CA VAL A 425 22.34 5.93 -31.04
C VAL A 425 21.29 5.05 -30.34
N VAL A 426 20.59 4.18 -31.05
CA VAL A 426 19.59 3.29 -30.50
C VAL A 426 20.18 2.33 -29.43
N THR A 427 21.36 1.78 -29.71
CA THR A 427 22.04 0.89 -28.76
C THR A 427 22.48 1.64 -27.52
N ILE A 428 23.12 2.80 -27.67
CA ILE A 428 23.53 3.65 -26.53
C ILE A 428 22.31 4.10 -25.74
N ALA A 429 21.24 4.55 -26.40
CA ALA A 429 20.02 4.98 -25.74
C ALA A 429 19.34 3.85 -24.95
N SER A 430 19.30 2.64 -25.53
CA SER A 430 18.71 1.49 -24.84
C SER A 430 19.51 1.06 -23.60
N MET A 431 20.85 1.05 -23.71
CA MET A 431 21.71 0.78 -22.55
C MET A 431 21.61 1.88 -21.50
N ALA A 432 21.62 3.15 -21.92
CA ALA A 432 21.49 4.30 -21.02
C ALA A 432 20.16 4.29 -20.28
N LEU A 433 19.06 3.98 -20.98
CA LEU A 433 17.73 3.93 -20.36
C LEU A 433 17.64 2.84 -19.30
N SER A 434 18.25 1.67 -19.51
CA SER A 434 18.31 0.62 -18.48
C SER A 434 19.05 1.11 -17.21
N VAL A 435 20.13 1.90 -17.39
CA VAL A 435 20.87 2.48 -16.26
C VAL A 435 20.07 3.60 -15.58
N VAL A 436 19.35 4.42 -16.37
CA VAL A 436 18.46 5.48 -15.82
C VAL A 436 17.36 4.86 -14.97
N LEU A 437 16.72 3.77 -15.43
CA LEU A 437 15.73 3.04 -14.65
C LEU A 437 16.31 2.53 -13.33
N LEU A 438 17.51 1.97 -13.37
CA LEU A 438 18.22 1.55 -12.17
C LEU A 438 18.49 2.75 -11.23
N CYS A 439 18.91 3.90 -11.77
CA CYS A 439 19.13 5.12 -10.99
C CYS A 439 17.82 5.61 -10.33
N ILE A 440 16.72 5.63 -11.08
CA ILE A 440 15.41 6.03 -10.58
C ILE A 440 14.97 5.11 -9.44
N THR A 441 15.07 3.80 -9.63
CA THR A 441 14.75 2.82 -8.58
C THR A 441 15.60 3.03 -7.34
N PHE A 442 16.89 3.26 -7.53
CA PHE A 442 17.80 3.48 -6.41
C PHE A 442 17.52 4.78 -5.67
N ILE A 443 17.19 5.86 -6.38
CA ILE A 443 16.77 7.15 -5.79
C ILE A 443 15.47 6.95 -5.01
N PHE A 444 14.51 6.22 -5.57
CA PHE A 444 13.25 5.91 -4.93
C PHE A 444 13.46 5.16 -3.60
N THR A 445 14.21 4.06 -3.63
CA THR A 445 14.41 3.22 -2.45
C THR A 445 15.28 3.86 -1.36
N ASN A 446 16.18 4.77 -1.72
CA ASN A 446 17.04 5.49 -0.77
C ASN A 446 16.54 6.89 -0.43
N GLY A 447 15.45 7.32 -1.02
CA GLY A 447 14.82 8.61 -0.72
C GLY A 447 13.87 8.55 0.47
N PHE A 448 13.47 7.37 0.93
CA PHE A 448 12.70 7.21 2.18
C PHE A 448 13.57 7.60 3.36
N ASP A 449 13.17 8.66 4.06
CA ASP A 449 13.92 9.30 5.14
C ASP A 449 13.31 8.90 6.49
N MET A 450 13.99 8.01 7.21
CA MET A 450 13.59 7.51 8.53
C MET A 450 13.51 8.64 9.55
N ASP A 451 14.50 9.54 9.56
CA ASP A 451 14.55 10.63 10.54
C ASP A 451 13.36 11.58 10.36
N LYS A 452 12.99 11.86 9.10
CA LYS A 452 11.82 12.66 8.78
C LYS A 452 10.51 11.97 9.18
N TYR A 453 10.42 10.65 8.98
CA TYR A 453 9.27 9.86 9.39
C TYR A 453 9.11 9.82 10.90
N LEU A 454 10.19 9.53 11.62
CA LEU A 454 10.18 9.47 13.08
C LEU A 454 9.94 10.84 13.73
N ALA A 455 10.44 11.91 13.15
CA ALA A 455 10.18 13.27 13.64
C ALA A 455 8.69 13.66 13.61
N ASP A 456 7.90 13.01 12.78
CA ASP A 456 6.45 13.22 12.71
C ASP A 456 5.67 12.20 13.54
N LYS A 457 6.10 10.92 13.54
CA LYS A 457 5.37 9.81 14.16
C LYS A 457 5.78 9.50 15.58
N ALA A 458 7.05 9.68 15.94
CA ALA A 458 7.60 9.37 17.27
C ALA A 458 8.03 10.64 17.98
N LEU A 459 7.08 11.41 18.48
CA LEU A 459 7.35 12.69 19.18
C LEU A 459 7.91 12.50 20.58
N ALA A 460 7.76 11.33 21.17
CA ALA A 460 8.41 10.88 22.39
C ALA A 460 9.04 9.51 22.12
N ASP A 461 10.08 9.15 22.86
CA ASP A 461 10.68 7.83 22.74
C ASP A 461 9.71 6.73 23.20
N TYR A 462 8.91 7.03 24.24
CA TYR A 462 7.89 6.14 24.80
C TYR A 462 6.62 6.89 25.16
N ILE A 463 5.48 6.24 24.92
CA ILE A 463 4.17 6.64 25.40
C ILE A 463 3.55 5.43 26.07
N ILE A 464 3.17 5.54 27.34
CA ILE A 464 2.54 4.48 28.12
C ILE A 464 1.18 4.96 28.64
N ALA A 465 0.20 4.07 28.58
CA ALA A 465 -1.17 4.33 29.01
C ALA A 465 -1.88 3.03 29.41
N ASP A 466 -3.11 3.13 29.86
CA ASP A 466 -4.02 1.97 29.90
C ASP A 466 -4.18 1.37 28.49
N ALA A 467 -4.28 0.06 28.36
CA ALA A 467 -4.35 -0.63 27.07
C ALA A 467 -5.53 -0.16 26.20
N SER A 468 -6.64 0.26 26.83
CA SER A 468 -7.83 0.81 26.16
C SER A 468 -7.53 2.07 25.34
N TYR A 469 -6.57 2.91 25.78
CA TYR A 469 -6.14 4.10 25.05
C TYR A 469 -5.64 3.76 23.65
N PHE A 470 -4.85 2.68 23.50
CA PHE A 470 -4.31 2.22 22.20
C PHE A 470 -5.35 1.52 21.34
N ARG A 471 -6.47 1.11 21.96
CA ARG A 471 -7.64 0.50 21.28
C ARG A 471 -8.73 1.51 20.90
N TYR A 472 -8.45 2.81 21.03
CA TYR A 472 -9.40 3.89 20.73
C TYR A 472 -10.66 3.86 21.61
N ASP A 473 -10.57 3.32 22.83
CA ASP A 473 -11.65 3.24 23.79
C ASP A 473 -11.51 4.37 24.84
N PRO A 474 -12.43 5.34 24.83
CA PRO A 474 -12.39 6.44 25.79
C PRO A 474 -12.77 6.04 27.21
N SER A 475 -13.38 4.87 27.42
CA SER A 475 -13.88 4.43 28.73
C SER A 475 -12.80 3.83 29.63
N GLY A 476 -11.59 3.59 29.10
CA GLY A 476 -10.50 2.97 29.84
C GLY A 476 -10.03 3.71 31.07
N ALA A 477 -9.31 3.01 31.95
CA ALA A 477 -8.82 3.55 33.21
C ALA A 477 -7.81 4.69 32.99
N ALA A 478 -7.74 5.60 33.97
CA ALA A 478 -6.66 6.60 34.02
C ALA A 478 -5.38 5.98 34.54
N LEU A 479 -4.24 6.40 34.01
CA LEU A 479 -2.94 6.04 34.55
C LEU A 479 -2.77 6.66 35.94
N SER A 480 -2.21 5.91 36.90
CA SER A 480 -1.98 6.41 38.25
C SER A 480 -0.64 7.15 38.40
N GLU A 481 -0.58 8.14 39.29
CA GLU A 481 0.67 8.80 39.67
C GLU A 481 1.68 7.80 40.26
N GLU A 482 1.21 6.73 40.91
CA GLU A 482 2.05 5.67 41.47
C GLU A 482 2.75 4.88 40.35
N THR A 483 2.02 4.59 39.29
CA THR A 483 2.57 3.94 38.09
C THR A 483 3.63 4.80 37.43
N VAL A 484 3.38 6.11 37.22
CA VAL A 484 4.37 7.02 36.66
C VAL A 484 5.61 7.12 37.55
N GLY A 485 5.44 7.24 38.87
CA GLY A 485 6.53 7.24 39.82
C GLY A 485 7.33 5.92 39.87
N TYR A 486 6.66 4.81 39.62
CA TYR A 486 7.34 3.51 39.48
C TYR A 486 8.22 3.46 38.22
N ILE A 487 7.73 3.95 37.10
CA ILE A 487 8.49 4.07 35.84
C ILE A 487 9.73 4.97 36.05
N ASP A 488 9.54 6.19 36.52
CA ASP A 488 10.60 7.18 36.78
C ASP A 488 11.67 6.68 37.75
N SER A 489 11.31 5.75 38.64
CA SER A 489 12.25 5.18 39.63
C SER A 489 13.11 4.03 39.06
N ASN A 490 12.68 3.40 37.97
CA ASN A 490 13.34 2.23 37.37
C ASN A 490 14.03 2.54 36.04
N ILE A 491 13.71 3.66 35.41
CA ILE A 491 14.26 4.10 34.12
C ILE A 491 14.93 5.47 34.29
N ASP A 492 16.04 5.71 33.56
CA ASP A 492 16.69 7.02 33.49
C ASP A 492 15.93 7.91 32.48
N VAL A 493 14.82 8.50 32.93
CA VAL A 493 14.02 9.41 32.11
C VAL A 493 14.74 10.75 31.96
N THR A 494 15.05 11.16 30.73
CA THR A 494 15.71 12.43 30.43
C THR A 494 14.76 13.62 30.57
N ASP A 495 13.57 13.49 30.02
CA ASP A 495 12.47 14.45 30.10
C ASP A 495 11.14 13.72 29.86
N GLY A 496 10.04 14.21 30.45
CA GLY A 496 8.75 13.57 30.31
C GLY A 496 7.58 14.45 30.74
N GLY A 497 6.39 14.08 30.35
CA GLY A 497 5.19 14.83 30.67
C GLY A 497 3.91 14.01 30.56
N ARG A 498 2.95 14.37 31.39
CA ARG A 498 1.63 13.79 31.44
C ARG A 498 0.66 14.59 30.57
N THR A 499 -0.29 13.88 29.98
CA THR A 499 -1.49 14.51 29.42
C THR A 499 -2.70 14.02 30.20
N TYR A 500 -3.53 14.95 30.58
CA TYR A 500 -4.73 14.73 31.38
C TYR A 500 -5.96 14.81 30.50
N ARG A 501 -6.99 14.04 30.86
CA ARG A 501 -8.33 14.05 30.24
C ARG A 501 -9.43 14.38 31.23
N THR A 502 -10.61 14.74 30.73
CA THR A 502 -11.76 14.97 31.58
C THR A 502 -12.48 13.65 31.91
N ALA A 503 -12.87 13.46 33.15
CA ALA A 503 -13.72 12.35 33.62
C ALA A 503 -15.20 12.52 33.25
N SER A 504 -15.60 13.73 32.87
CA SER A 504 -16.99 14.12 32.61
C SER A 504 -17.10 14.91 31.31
N ALA A 505 -18.31 15.01 30.78
CA ALA A 505 -18.58 15.74 29.56
C ALA A 505 -18.19 17.22 29.65
N VAL A 506 -17.62 17.73 28.61
CA VAL A 506 -17.39 19.16 28.41
C VAL A 506 -18.12 19.59 27.15
N TYR A 507 -18.82 20.70 27.25
CA TYR A 507 -19.55 21.28 26.12
C TYR A 507 -18.99 22.62 25.72
N GLU A 508 -18.98 22.84 24.43
CA GLU A 508 -18.78 24.14 23.82
C GLU A 508 -20.11 24.70 23.28
N TYR A 509 -20.10 25.96 22.86
CA TYR A 509 -21.27 26.60 22.27
C TYR A 509 -20.91 27.16 20.90
N VAL A 510 -21.53 26.62 19.86
CA VAL A 510 -21.19 26.90 18.45
C VAL A 510 -22.41 27.48 17.71
N THR A 511 -22.12 28.09 16.55
CA THR A 511 -23.18 28.51 15.62
C THR A 511 -23.89 27.30 15.01
N GLU A 512 -25.14 27.46 14.59
CA GLU A 512 -25.88 26.38 13.94
C GLU A 512 -25.14 25.85 12.67
N ASP A 513 -24.52 26.76 11.89
CA ASP A 513 -23.74 26.34 10.72
C ASP A 513 -22.57 25.42 11.09
N ARG A 514 -21.87 25.71 12.22
CA ARG A 514 -20.79 24.86 12.70
C ARG A 514 -21.31 23.51 13.21
N TYR A 515 -22.35 23.54 14.02
CA TYR A 515 -22.98 22.33 14.52
C TYR A 515 -23.40 21.39 13.37
N ARG A 516 -24.07 21.95 12.34
CA ARG A 516 -24.44 21.21 11.13
C ARG A 516 -23.23 20.65 10.38
N GLN A 517 -22.14 21.40 10.33
CA GLN A 517 -20.90 20.94 9.71
C GLN A 517 -20.29 19.75 10.49
N ASN A 518 -20.28 19.80 11.82
CA ASN A 518 -19.76 18.72 12.66
C ASN A 518 -20.64 17.48 12.57
N ALA A 519 -21.93 17.63 12.85
CA ALA A 519 -22.90 16.53 12.80
C ALA A 519 -23.01 15.90 11.41
N GLY A 520 -22.95 16.70 10.34
CA GLY A 520 -23.07 16.25 8.95
C GLY A 520 -21.84 15.48 8.42
N ARG A 521 -20.75 15.36 9.21
CA ARG A 521 -19.63 14.47 8.86
C ARG A 521 -20.02 12.99 8.91
N TRP A 522 -20.99 12.66 9.78
CA TRP A 522 -21.34 11.29 10.12
C TRP A 522 -22.83 10.96 9.94
N ASN A 523 -23.66 11.99 9.73
CA ASN A 523 -25.11 11.86 9.66
C ASN A 523 -25.65 12.52 8.39
N ASP A 524 -26.79 12.03 7.90
CA ASP A 524 -27.51 12.66 6.79
C ASP A 524 -28.21 13.97 7.22
N GLU A 525 -28.72 14.73 6.25
CA GLU A 525 -29.33 16.04 6.49
C GLU A 525 -30.58 15.96 7.37
N GLU A 526 -31.35 14.87 7.30
CA GLU A 526 -32.59 14.67 8.08
C GLU A 526 -32.27 14.41 9.56
N THR A 527 -31.30 13.54 9.81
CA THR A 527 -30.77 13.28 11.16
C THR A 527 -30.19 14.56 11.78
N VAL A 528 -29.38 15.31 11.02
CA VAL A 528 -28.82 16.61 11.49
C VAL A 528 -29.92 17.62 11.83
N ASN A 529 -31.00 17.70 11.05
CA ASN A 529 -32.13 18.56 11.34
C ASN A 529 -32.79 18.18 12.69
N GLY A 530 -33.01 16.90 12.92
CA GLY A 530 -33.55 16.39 14.20
C GLY A 530 -32.62 16.65 15.37
N MET A 531 -31.30 16.55 15.19
CA MET A 531 -30.31 16.89 16.21
C MET A 531 -30.35 18.38 16.57
N VAL A 532 -30.37 19.27 15.58
CA VAL A 532 -30.45 20.76 15.76
C VAL A 532 -31.71 21.15 16.48
N GLU A 533 -32.86 20.52 16.25
CA GLU A 533 -34.11 20.80 16.92
C GLU A 533 -34.12 20.38 18.41
N ARG A 534 -33.42 19.30 18.74
CA ARG A 534 -33.37 18.73 20.10
C ARG A 534 -32.26 19.33 20.96
N THR A 535 -31.18 19.89 20.33
CA THR A 535 -30.03 20.41 21.08
C THR A 535 -30.35 21.70 21.83
N GLU A 536 -29.87 21.82 23.07
CA GLU A 536 -30.01 23.01 23.92
C GLU A 536 -29.37 24.24 23.27
N ARG A 537 -30.07 25.36 23.29
CA ARG A 537 -29.58 26.66 22.83
C ARG A 537 -29.31 27.59 23.99
N VAL A 538 -28.08 28.08 24.09
CA VAL A 538 -27.67 29.07 25.06
C VAL A 538 -27.18 30.32 24.33
N ASP A 539 -27.83 31.48 24.60
CA ASP A 539 -27.50 32.75 23.91
C ASP A 539 -27.56 32.69 22.36
N GLY A 540 -28.43 31.78 21.84
CA GLY A 540 -28.61 31.55 20.40
C GLY A 540 -27.59 30.60 19.77
N LEU A 541 -26.62 30.10 20.53
CA LEU A 541 -25.65 29.09 20.14
C LEU A 541 -26.14 27.69 20.53
N LEU A 542 -25.74 26.68 19.79
CA LEU A 542 -26.04 25.26 20.06
C LEU A 542 -24.93 24.67 20.93
N GLN A 543 -25.33 23.85 21.90
CA GLN A 543 -24.41 23.05 22.70
C GLN A 543 -23.84 21.91 21.84
N ASP A 544 -22.49 21.76 21.82
CA ASP A 544 -21.78 20.67 21.13
C ASP A 544 -20.73 20.08 22.06
N ASP A 545 -20.30 18.85 21.79
CA ASP A 545 -19.28 18.20 22.60
C ASP A 545 -17.90 18.80 22.35
N ALA A 546 -17.06 18.86 23.38
CA ALA A 546 -15.69 19.30 23.29
C ALA A 546 -14.74 18.38 24.04
N ASN A 547 -13.58 18.07 23.44
CA ASN A 547 -12.52 17.31 24.07
C ASN A 547 -11.39 18.25 24.50
N ILE A 548 -10.96 18.14 25.76
CA ILE A 548 -9.95 19.03 26.32
C ILE A 548 -8.74 18.24 26.77
N TYR A 549 -7.56 18.61 26.25
CA TYR A 549 -6.29 18.12 26.75
C TYR A 549 -5.77 19.04 27.86
N GLY A 550 -5.33 18.47 28.98
CA GLY A 550 -4.49 19.13 29.96
C GLY A 550 -3.04 18.66 29.77
N MET A 551 -2.18 19.45 29.14
CA MET A 551 -0.82 19.00 28.80
C MET A 551 0.24 19.63 29.68
N GLU A 552 1.20 18.83 30.17
CA GLU A 552 2.45 19.32 30.76
C GLU A 552 3.39 19.86 29.69
N GLN A 553 4.42 20.62 30.11
CA GLN A 553 5.30 21.36 29.20
C GLN A 553 5.96 20.47 28.16
N PHE A 554 6.39 19.25 28.53
CA PHE A 554 6.96 18.28 27.61
C PHE A 554 6.06 17.98 26.40
N CYS A 555 4.78 17.77 26.64
CA CYS A 555 3.79 17.51 25.59
C CYS A 555 3.45 18.79 24.80
N LEU A 556 3.34 19.94 25.49
CA LEU A 556 3.07 21.22 24.84
C LEU A 556 4.19 21.61 23.84
N ASP A 557 5.45 21.36 24.18
CA ASP A 557 6.60 21.69 23.33
C ASP A 557 6.67 20.85 22.03
N ARG A 558 5.89 19.74 21.97
CA ARG A 558 5.82 18.83 20.84
C ARG A 558 4.62 19.04 19.93
N LEU A 559 3.77 20.01 20.24
CA LEU A 559 2.65 20.37 19.37
C LEU A 559 3.11 21.18 18.16
N ASN A 560 2.50 20.94 17.02
CA ASN A 560 2.70 21.76 15.83
C ASN A 560 1.90 23.07 15.95
N VAL A 561 2.57 24.19 16.15
CA VAL A 561 1.94 25.51 16.27
C VAL A 561 1.80 26.15 14.90
N PHE A 562 0.57 26.29 14.39
CA PHE A 562 0.31 26.97 13.12
C PHE A 562 0.31 28.49 13.25
N GLU A 563 -0.30 29.01 14.32
CA GLU A 563 -0.47 30.45 14.54
C GLU A 563 -0.59 30.74 16.03
N GLY A 564 -0.16 31.92 16.47
CA GLY A 564 -0.30 32.37 17.84
C GLY A 564 0.88 32.05 18.74
N ASP A 565 0.63 31.99 20.06
CA ASP A 565 1.66 31.83 21.10
C ASP A 565 1.18 30.86 22.20
N ILE A 566 1.66 29.60 22.13
CA ILE A 566 1.36 28.54 23.08
C ILE A 566 1.88 28.84 24.50
N SER A 567 2.93 29.67 24.66
CA SER A 567 3.51 30.03 25.96
C SER A 567 2.56 30.83 26.86
N LYS A 568 1.42 31.26 26.33
CA LYS A 568 0.36 31.96 27.08
C LYS A 568 -0.53 31.01 27.87
N LEU A 569 -0.62 29.71 27.51
CA LEU A 569 -1.56 28.75 28.10
C LEU A 569 -1.41 28.67 29.63
N GLY A 570 -0.19 28.74 30.16
CA GLY A 570 0.08 28.76 31.60
C GLY A 570 -0.11 30.09 32.30
N LYS A 571 -0.53 31.17 31.62
CA LYS A 571 -0.46 32.56 32.17
C LYS A 571 -1.84 33.22 32.37
N GLY A 572 -2.94 32.53 32.19
CA GLY A 572 -4.28 33.10 32.32
C GLY A 572 -5.36 32.21 31.74
N ASN A 573 -6.50 32.78 31.36
CA ASN A 573 -7.58 32.06 30.72
C ASN A 573 -7.34 31.94 29.20
N TYR A 574 -6.25 31.30 28.83
CA TYR A 574 -5.90 31.07 27.44
C TYR A 574 -6.08 29.60 27.08
N ILE A 575 -6.50 29.32 25.83
CA ILE A 575 -6.69 28.01 25.29
C ILE A 575 -6.11 27.92 23.89
N ALA A 576 -5.66 26.76 23.46
CA ALA A 576 -5.32 26.51 22.06
C ALA A 576 -6.44 25.70 21.40
N ALA A 577 -6.80 26.08 20.17
CA ALA A 577 -7.73 25.31 19.34
C ALA A 577 -6.97 24.31 18.48
N VAL A 578 -7.44 23.06 18.42
CA VAL A 578 -6.78 21.97 17.70
C VAL A 578 -7.30 21.89 16.27
N TYR A 579 -6.46 22.25 15.34
CA TYR A 579 -6.69 22.08 13.91
C TYR A 579 -5.98 20.84 13.40
N SER A 580 -6.55 20.14 12.43
CA SER A 580 -5.86 19.05 11.75
C SER A 580 -4.82 19.58 10.77
N ALA A 581 -3.72 18.85 10.63
CA ALA A 581 -2.71 19.04 9.58
C ALA A 581 -3.00 18.11 8.38
N ASP A 582 -2.56 18.55 7.19
CA ASP A 582 -2.39 17.61 6.09
C ASP A 582 -1.06 16.83 6.25
N ASP A 583 -0.81 15.85 5.37
CA ASP A 583 0.39 15.00 5.40
C ASP A 583 1.72 15.80 5.29
N TYR A 584 1.65 17.08 4.95
CA TYR A 584 2.80 18.01 4.84
C TYR A 584 2.88 18.99 6.01
N GLY A 585 2.12 18.76 7.07
CA GLY A 585 2.08 19.64 8.25
C GLY A 585 1.38 20.98 8.00
N LYS A 586 0.53 21.08 6.98
CA LYS A 586 -0.18 22.31 6.64
C LYS A 586 -1.58 22.32 7.23
N ILE A 587 -1.96 23.43 7.85
CA ILE A 587 -3.28 23.59 8.46
C ILE A 587 -4.44 23.33 7.49
N ILE A 588 -5.35 22.45 7.88
CA ILE A 588 -6.64 22.24 7.21
C ILE A 588 -7.64 23.24 7.80
N LYS A 589 -7.86 24.35 7.10
CA LYS A 589 -8.62 25.52 7.60
C LYS A 589 -10.04 25.22 8.07
N ASN A 590 -10.66 24.16 7.56
CA ASN A 590 -12.06 23.82 7.89
C ASN A 590 -12.15 22.74 8.98
N SER A 591 -11.03 22.33 9.57
CA SER A 591 -11.04 21.29 10.62
C SER A 591 -11.51 21.81 11.97
N HIS A 592 -11.41 23.13 12.21
CA HIS A 592 -11.90 23.79 13.42
C HIS A 592 -12.47 25.19 13.07
N TRP A 593 -13.24 25.78 13.99
CA TRP A 593 -13.91 27.09 13.76
C TRP A 593 -13.22 28.26 14.46
N ALA A 594 -12.59 28.04 15.63
CA ALA A 594 -12.04 29.08 16.48
C ALA A 594 -10.80 29.76 15.87
N LYS A 595 -10.66 31.05 16.07
CA LYS A 595 -9.56 31.88 15.57
C LYS A 595 -8.81 32.53 16.73
N ILE A 596 -7.58 32.99 16.50
CA ILE A 596 -6.80 33.71 17.50
C ILE A 596 -7.58 34.93 18.00
N GLY A 597 -7.67 35.04 19.35
CA GLY A 597 -8.39 36.13 20.05
C GLY A 597 -9.89 35.89 20.23
N ASP A 598 -10.44 34.82 19.66
CA ASP A 598 -11.84 34.45 19.91
C ASP A 598 -12.02 34.05 21.37
N LYS A 599 -13.20 34.40 21.94
CA LYS A 599 -13.58 33.99 23.27
C LYS A 599 -14.49 32.78 23.20
N ILE A 600 -14.04 31.71 23.85
CA ILE A 600 -14.72 30.42 23.86
C ILE A 600 -15.24 30.16 25.27
N LYS A 601 -16.51 29.81 25.37
CA LYS A 601 -17.15 29.40 26.61
C LYS A 601 -17.23 27.89 26.63
N LEU A 602 -16.58 27.27 27.62
CA LEU A 602 -16.66 25.84 27.88
C LEU A 602 -17.46 25.57 29.15
N ARG A 603 -18.28 24.55 29.10
CA ARG A 603 -19.08 24.05 30.24
C ARG A 603 -18.53 22.71 30.70
N TYR A 604 -17.95 22.70 31.89
CA TYR A 604 -17.52 21.48 32.56
C TYR A 604 -18.67 20.95 33.42
N VAL A 605 -19.18 19.77 33.09
CA VAL A 605 -20.32 19.15 33.79
C VAL A 605 -19.80 18.22 34.86
N SER A 606 -20.29 18.40 36.10
CA SER A 606 -19.93 17.53 37.23
C SER A 606 -21.10 16.63 37.69
N GLU A 607 -22.32 16.90 37.27
CA GLU A 607 -23.49 16.10 37.61
C GLU A 607 -24.56 16.27 36.54
N PHE A 608 -25.13 15.16 36.06
CA PHE A 608 -26.27 15.16 35.14
C PHE A 608 -27.58 14.93 35.90
N GLU A 609 -28.66 15.40 35.34
CA GLU A 609 -30.04 15.10 35.76
C GLU A 609 -30.71 14.31 34.62
N TYR A 610 -31.11 13.10 34.92
CA TYR A 610 -31.81 12.22 33.98
C TYR A 610 -33.32 12.38 34.15
N TYR A 611 -34.06 12.45 33.07
CA TYR A 611 -35.50 12.64 33.11
C TYR A 611 -36.23 11.90 31.99
N ASN A 612 -37.44 11.44 32.30
CA ASN A 612 -38.32 10.84 31.31
C ASN A 612 -38.84 11.92 30.36
N THR A 613 -38.71 11.72 29.07
CA THR A 613 -39.08 12.71 28.03
C THR A 613 -40.59 12.89 27.89
N ASP A 614 -41.39 11.85 28.25
CA ASP A 614 -42.85 11.85 28.12
C ASP A 614 -43.52 12.38 29.36
N THR A 615 -43.03 11.99 30.56
CA THR A 615 -43.65 12.32 31.84
C THR A 615 -42.96 13.47 32.57
N GLY A 616 -41.71 13.77 32.26
CA GLY A 616 -40.90 14.74 33.00
C GLY A 616 -40.41 14.24 34.37
N GLU A 617 -40.59 12.97 34.70
CA GLU A 617 -40.11 12.38 35.95
C GLU A 617 -38.58 12.36 35.98
N ILE A 618 -38.01 12.76 37.13
CA ILE A 618 -36.58 12.83 37.35
C ILE A 618 -36.09 11.51 37.97
N TYR A 619 -35.07 10.92 37.38
CA TYR A 619 -34.41 9.74 37.92
C TYR A 619 -33.18 10.17 38.76
N PRO A 620 -32.92 9.51 39.90
CA PRO A 620 -31.77 9.84 40.75
C PRO A 620 -30.42 9.58 40.11
N SER A 621 -30.28 8.51 39.31
CA SER A 621 -29.08 8.14 38.56
C SER A 621 -29.46 7.52 37.22
N ALA A 622 -28.47 7.26 36.36
CA ALA A 622 -28.67 6.52 35.13
C ALA A 622 -29.14 5.07 35.39
N ASP A 623 -28.64 4.45 36.44
CA ASP A 623 -28.99 3.08 36.83
C ASP A 623 -30.44 2.92 37.30
N ASP A 624 -31.09 4.03 37.68
CA ASP A 624 -32.49 4.04 38.15
C ASP A 624 -33.51 4.19 37.00
N ILE A 625 -33.02 4.30 35.73
CA ILE A 625 -33.90 4.47 34.58
C ILE A 625 -34.51 3.12 34.20
N PRO A 626 -35.85 2.99 34.13
CA PRO A 626 -36.49 1.77 33.66
C PRO A 626 -36.09 1.49 32.18
N GLU A 627 -35.79 0.23 31.84
CA GLU A 627 -35.41 -0.19 30.49
C GLU A 627 -36.39 0.23 29.39
N THR A 628 -37.67 0.40 29.72
CA THR A 628 -38.72 0.83 28.78
C THR A 628 -38.99 2.34 28.79
N ALA A 629 -38.22 3.13 29.53
CA ALA A 629 -38.47 4.57 29.65
C ALA A 629 -37.80 5.35 28.55
N GLN A 630 -38.54 6.21 27.87
CA GLN A 630 -37.93 7.23 26.99
C GLN A 630 -37.30 8.30 27.89
N PHE A 631 -35.98 8.42 27.87
CA PHE A 631 -35.27 9.37 28.74
C PHE A 631 -34.32 10.28 27.95
N SER A 632 -33.98 11.37 28.63
CA SER A 632 -32.92 12.28 28.24
C SER A 632 -32.18 12.77 29.48
N PHE A 633 -31.05 13.42 29.25
CA PHE A 633 -30.27 13.99 30.35
C PHE A 633 -29.89 15.43 30.05
N ARG A 634 -29.63 16.22 31.12
CA ARG A 634 -29.18 17.60 31.04
C ARG A 634 -28.18 17.91 32.13
N PRO A 635 -27.25 18.90 31.94
CA PRO A 635 -26.34 19.33 32.98
C PRO A 635 -27.09 19.86 34.23
N LYS A 636 -26.85 19.23 35.39
CA LYS A 636 -27.44 19.65 36.69
C LYS A 636 -26.48 20.52 37.46
N LYS A 637 -25.23 20.10 37.60
CA LYS A 637 -24.16 20.92 38.16
C LYS A 637 -23.05 21.06 37.11
N TYR A 638 -22.68 22.29 36.86
CA TYR A 638 -21.68 22.62 35.92
C TYR A 638 -20.94 23.92 36.25
N ARG A 639 -19.81 24.12 35.60
CA ARG A 639 -19.03 25.35 35.69
C ARG A 639 -18.72 25.85 34.28
N ASP A 640 -19.17 27.09 34.01
CA ASP A 640 -18.88 27.75 32.73
C ASP A 640 -17.62 28.58 32.89
N ILE A 641 -16.66 28.41 31.95
CA ILE A 641 -15.40 29.16 31.91
C ILE A 641 -15.19 29.73 30.53
N GLU A 642 -14.83 31.01 30.48
CA GLU A 642 -14.47 31.69 29.21
C GLU A 642 -12.96 31.73 29.04
N TYR A 643 -12.48 31.31 27.86
CA TYR A 643 -11.09 31.34 27.48
C TYR A 643 -10.89 32.20 26.22
N GLU A 644 -9.71 32.77 26.08
CA GLU A 644 -9.26 33.43 24.84
C GLU A 644 -8.34 32.50 24.08
N VAL A 645 -8.59 32.30 22.77
CA VAL A 645 -7.74 31.49 21.92
C VAL A 645 -6.39 32.15 21.71
N ALA A 646 -5.33 31.56 22.27
CA ALA A 646 -3.96 32.06 22.19
C ALA A 646 -3.15 31.45 21.04
N ALA A 647 -3.50 30.22 20.64
CA ALA A 647 -2.79 29.49 19.60
C ALA A 647 -3.73 28.58 18.80
N LEU A 648 -3.36 28.32 17.55
CA LEU A 648 -3.91 27.26 16.71
C LEU A 648 -2.82 26.19 16.59
N VAL A 649 -3.15 24.98 17.00
CA VAL A 649 -2.18 23.88 17.08
C VAL A 649 -2.72 22.63 16.38
N ASP A 650 -1.81 21.73 15.99
CA ASP A 650 -2.13 20.36 15.71
C ASP A 650 -1.62 19.47 16.84
N VAL A 651 -2.44 18.56 17.29
CA VAL A 651 -2.04 17.51 18.24
C VAL A 651 -1.77 16.26 17.41
N PRO A 652 -0.51 15.85 17.25
CA PRO A 652 -0.16 14.68 16.49
C PRO A 652 -0.86 13.43 16.99
N HIS A 653 -1.11 12.48 16.08
CA HIS A 653 -1.93 11.29 16.34
C HIS A 653 -1.51 10.52 17.61
N ASN A 654 -0.23 10.32 17.82
CA ASN A 654 0.30 9.58 18.97
C ASN A 654 0.11 10.30 20.32
N LEU A 655 -0.09 11.63 20.32
CA LEU A 655 -0.41 12.43 21.50
C LEU A 655 -1.89 12.81 21.58
N SER A 656 -2.75 12.32 20.67
CA SER A 656 -4.16 12.68 20.57
C SER A 656 -5.05 11.76 21.41
N TYR A 657 -6.32 12.12 21.53
CA TYR A 657 -7.37 11.24 22.09
C TYR A 657 -7.57 9.95 21.27
N ARG A 658 -7.04 9.87 20.05
CA ARG A 658 -7.16 8.75 19.09
C ARG A 658 -8.58 8.45 18.62
N TYR A 659 -9.60 9.17 19.09
CA TYR A 659 -10.96 9.06 18.58
C TYR A 659 -11.49 10.42 18.15
N TYR A 660 -12.45 10.40 17.23
CA TYR A 660 -12.97 11.58 16.55
C TYR A 660 -14.41 11.83 16.97
N GLY A 661 -14.89 13.07 16.87
CA GLY A 661 -16.31 13.37 17.05
C GLY A 661 -16.60 14.73 17.68
N ALA A 662 -15.65 15.32 18.40
CA ALA A 662 -15.78 16.63 19.02
C ALA A 662 -14.68 17.60 18.59
N ASP A 663 -14.93 18.90 18.65
CA ASP A 663 -13.87 19.90 18.54
C ASP A 663 -12.92 19.78 19.75
N GLN A 664 -11.64 19.99 19.51
CA GLN A 664 -10.60 19.72 20.51
C GLN A 664 -9.86 20.98 20.90
N PHE A 665 -9.48 21.07 22.18
CA PHE A 665 -8.77 22.20 22.76
C PHE A 665 -7.66 21.73 23.68
N VAL A 666 -6.60 22.56 23.81
CA VAL A 666 -5.45 22.28 24.69
C VAL A 666 -5.35 23.39 25.76
N LEU A 667 -5.20 22.95 27.01
CA LEU A 667 -4.86 23.78 28.16
C LEU A 667 -3.51 23.35 28.77
N ASP A 668 -2.83 24.25 29.46
CA ASP A 668 -1.78 23.89 30.41
C ASP A 668 -2.35 22.96 31.50
N ALA A 669 -1.59 21.92 31.89
CA ALA A 669 -2.03 20.90 32.84
C ALA A 669 -2.53 21.47 34.17
N LYS A 670 -1.84 22.45 34.75
CA LYS A 670 -2.25 23.08 36.03
C LYS A 670 -3.55 23.83 35.87
N ARG A 671 -3.73 24.51 34.76
CA ARG A 671 -4.96 25.23 34.47
C ARG A 671 -6.11 24.25 34.24
N PHE A 672 -5.85 23.20 33.45
CA PHE A 672 -6.81 22.13 33.20
C PHE A 672 -7.34 21.52 34.52
N MET A 673 -6.45 21.07 35.41
CA MET A 673 -6.83 20.47 36.69
C MET A 673 -7.63 21.44 37.59
N ALA A 674 -7.26 22.73 37.59
CA ALA A 674 -8.00 23.75 38.37
C ALA A 674 -9.42 24.01 37.83
N ASP A 675 -9.59 23.91 36.52
CA ASP A 675 -10.86 24.23 35.84
C ASP A 675 -11.79 23.03 35.69
N SER A 676 -11.29 21.87 35.33
CA SER A 676 -12.05 20.63 35.17
C SER A 676 -12.35 19.96 36.51
N GLY A 677 -11.46 20.13 37.49
CA GLY A 677 -11.54 19.45 38.78
C GLY A 677 -11.10 17.99 38.78
N THR A 678 -10.48 17.52 37.66
CA THR A 678 -9.94 16.17 37.52
C THR A 678 -8.41 16.21 37.31
N SER A 679 -7.76 15.12 37.68
CA SER A 679 -6.34 14.88 37.46
C SER A 679 -6.11 13.50 36.81
N GLU A 680 -7.09 13.02 36.04
CA GLU A 680 -6.96 11.75 35.33
C GLU A 680 -5.87 11.82 34.25
N ILE A 681 -4.81 11.04 34.42
CA ILE A 681 -3.72 10.93 33.44
C ILE A 681 -4.19 10.03 32.30
N MET A 682 -4.25 10.58 31.10
CA MET A 682 -4.58 9.85 29.88
C MET A 682 -3.42 8.99 29.41
N TYR A 683 -2.21 9.57 29.37
CA TYR A 683 -0.97 8.88 29.07
C TYR A 683 0.23 9.63 29.70
N TYR A 684 1.34 8.91 29.84
CA TYR A 684 2.65 9.45 30.18
C TYR A 684 3.59 9.27 28.98
N ALA A 685 4.15 10.38 28.47
CA ALA A 685 5.09 10.41 27.36
C ALA A 685 6.45 10.86 27.87
N PHE A 686 7.54 10.19 27.47
CA PHE A 686 8.88 10.50 27.97
C PHE A 686 9.99 10.10 26.99
N ASP A 687 11.16 10.73 27.16
CA ASP A 687 12.37 10.43 26.43
C ASP A 687 13.44 9.83 27.36
N VAL A 688 14.30 9.00 26.79
CA VAL A 688 15.41 8.35 27.48
C VAL A 688 16.74 8.64 26.75
N PRO A 689 17.90 8.45 27.39
CA PRO A 689 19.19 8.52 26.68
C PRO A 689 19.29 7.45 25.59
N ASP A 690 19.91 7.78 24.44
CA ASP A 690 20.08 6.83 23.30
C ASP A 690 20.70 5.49 23.68
N ASP A 691 21.63 5.49 24.67
CA ASP A 691 22.28 4.29 25.16
C ASP A 691 21.42 3.46 26.15
N ALA A 692 20.32 4.02 26.64
CA ALA A 692 19.35 3.38 27.51
C ALA A 692 18.12 2.82 26.74
N GLU A 693 17.90 3.17 25.47
CA GLU A 693 16.72 2.76 24.69
C GLU A 693 16.44 1.25 24.76
N SER A 694 17.46 0.40 24.53
CA SER A 694 17.26 -1.07 24.54
C SER A 694 16.91 -1.63 25.92
N SER A 695 17.47 -1.09 27.01
CA SER A 695 17.16 -1.55 28.36
C SER A 695 15.80 -1.04 28.83
N CYS A 696 15.41 0.14 28.37
CA CYS A 696 14.08 0.69 28.59
C CYS A 696 13.01 -0.15 27.89
N GLU A 697 13.23 -0.49 26.61
CA GLU A 697 12.32 -1.34 25.82
C GLU A 697 12.09 -2.71 26.52
N GLU A 698 13.15 -3.35 26.99
CA GLU A 698 13.05 -4.61 27.73
C GLU A 698 12.26 -4.45 29.05
N PHE A 699 12.52 -3.36 29.80
CA PHE A 699 11.80 -3.09 31.05
C PHE A 699 10.32 -2.81 30.81
N ILE A 700 9.97 -1.94 29.84
CA ILE A 700 8.58 -1.56 29.55
C ILE A 700 7.80 -2.75 29.00
N SER A 701 8.40 -3.55 28.13
CA SER A 701 7.80 -4.80 27.65
C SER A 701 7.52 -5.75 28.83
N GLU A 702 8.48 -5.96 29.74
CA GLU A 702 8.27 -6.82 30.92
C GLU A 702 7.21 -6.22 31.87
N LEU A 703 7.19 -4.90 32.04
CA LEU A 703 6.19 -4.19 32.84
C LEU A 703 4.78 -4.45 32.32
N THR A 704 4.57 -4.22 31.03
CA THR A 704 3.26 -4.32 30.39
C THR A 704 2.82 -5.75 30.08
N GLU A 705 3.75 -6.68 29.93
CA GLU A 705 3.40 -8.10 29.70
C GLU A 705 3.14 -8.88 31.02
N LYS A 706 3.87 -8.54 32.12
CA LYS A 706 3.87 -9.38 33.33
C LYS A 706 3.47 -8.68 34.61
N THR A 707 3.92 -7.42 34.80
CA THR A 707 3.78 -6.74 36.10
C THR A 707 2.50 -5.92 36.19
N MET A 708 2.18 -5.19 35.15
CA MET A 708 0.99 -4.34 34.99
C MET A 708 0.37 -4.60 33.60
N PRO A 709 -0.26 -5.77 33.40
CA PRO A 709 -0.76 -6.19 32.10
C PRO A 709 -1.94 -5.32 31.59
N GLU A 710 -2.54 -4.51 32.48
CA GLU A 710 -3.54 -3.49 32.13
C GLU A 710 -2.95 -2.34 31.29
N LEU A 711 -1.63 -2.16 31.34
CA LEU A 711 -0.95 -1.10 30.57
C LEU A 711 -0.48 -1.63 29.21
N ASP A 712 -0.37 -0.69 28.26
CA ASP A 712 0.28 -0.90 26.97
C ASP A 712 1.16 0.31 26.61
N TYR A 713 1.97 0.19 25.58
CA TYR A 713 2.89 1.26 25.18
C TYR A 713 3.15 1.31 23.66
N GLU A 714 3.55 2.46 23.21
CA GLU A 714 4.19 2.68 21.90
C GLU A 714 5.59 3.23 22.10
N SER A 715 6.52 2.78 21.27
CA SER A 715 7.90 3.26 21.29
C SER A 715 8.36 3.75 19.93
N LYS A 716 9.39 4.57 19.90
CA LYS A 716 10.10 4.96 18.69
C LYS A 716 10.60 3.76 17.90
N ALA A 717 10.96 2.66 18.57
CA ALA A 717 11.38 1.41 17.96
C ALA A 717 10.23 0.75 17.18
N THR A 718 8.99 0.82 17.66
CA THR A 718 7.78 0.34 16.95
C THR A 718 7.61 1.05 15.61
N TYR A 719 7.63 2.39 15.61
CA TYR A 719 7.52 3.19 14.39
C TYR A 719 8.69 2.99 13.41
N ALA A 720 9.91 2.82 13.94
CA ALA A 720 11.08 2.51 13.13
C ALA A 720 10.96 1.13 12.44
N ALA A 721 10.44 0.12 13.13
CA ALA A 721 10.20 -1.21 12.58
C ALA A 721 9.12 -1.19 11.48
N GLU A 722 8.03 -0.45 11.69
CA GLU A 722 6.99 -0.24 10.67
C GLU A 722 7.55 0.42 9.42
N PHE A 723 8.30 1.51 9.59
CA PHE A 723 8.94 2.21 8.48
C PHE A 723 9.92 1.32 7.70
N GLU A 724 10.77 0.55 8.39
CA GLU A 724 11.73 -0.34 7.71
C GLU A 724 11.03 -1.48 6.98
N SER A 725 9.93 -2.00 7.52
CA SER A 725 9.08 -2.97 6.84
C SER A 725 8.51 -2.40 5.55
N PHE A 726 7.92 -1.21 5.61
CA PHE A 726 7.40 -0.48 4.45
C PHE A 726 8.50 -0.19 3.41
N ARG A 727 9.65 0.34 3.83
CA ARG A 727 10.79 0.63 2.97
C ARG A 727 11.34 -0.62 2.28
N SER A 728 11.47 -1.73 3.02
CA SER A 728 12.05 -2.98 2.50
C SER A 728 11.21 -3.58 1.37
N MET A 729 9.88 -3.44 1.40
CA MET A 729 8.98 -3.80 0.30
C MET A 729 9.38 -3.11 -1.02
N PHE A 730 9.56 -1.79 -0.98
CA PHE A 730 9.95 -1.03 -2.18
C PHE A 730 11.37 -1.34 -2.64
N VAL A 731 12.30 -1.59 -1.71
CA VAL A 731 13.67 -2.03 -2.02
C VAL A 731 13.65 -3.35 -2.80
N ILE A 732 12.86 -4.31 -2.38
CA ILE A 732 12.75 -5.62 -3.02
C ILE A 732 12.10 -5.49 -4.40
N MET A 733 10.96 -4.81 -4.51
CA MET A 733 10.27 -4.57 -5.79
C MET A 733 11.17 -3.83 -6.78
N GLY A 734 11.79 -2.76 -6.32
CA GLY A 734 12.69 -1.94 -7.13
C GLY A 734 13.93 -2.70 -7.57
N SER A 735 14.50 -3.52 -6.70
CA SER A 735 15.66 -4.38 -7.03
C SER A 735 15.30 -5.43 -8.08
N ALA A 736 14.13 -6.05 -7.98
CA ALA A 736 13.63 -7.00 -8.98
C ALA A 736 13.43 -6.35 -10.36
N LEU A 737 12.78 -5.18 -10.39
CA LEU A 737 12.60 -4.42 -11.64
C LEU A 737 13.94 -3.99 -12.24
N SER A 738 14.87 -3.53 -11.40
CA SER A 738 16.21 -3.13 -11.81
C SER A 738 17.03 -4.30 -12.35
N PHE A 739 16.93 -5.47 -11.76
CA PHE A 739 17.59 -6.68 -12.26
C PHE A 739 17.09 -7.08 -13.65
N ILE A 740 15.77 -7.09 -13.86
CA ILE A 740 15.15 -7.41 -15.15
C ILE A 740 15.57 -6.39 -16.21
N THR A 741 15.51 -5.09 -15.89
CA THR A 741 15.92 -4.03 -16.84
C THR A 741 17.41 -4.03 -17.11
N GLY A 742 18.24 -4.40 -16.14
CA GLY A 742 19.68 -4.63 -16.29
C GLY A 742 19.98 -5.76 -17.27
N LEU A 743 19.31 -6.91 -17.13
CA LEU A 743 19.42 -8.02 -18.10
C LEU A 743 19.05 -7.58 -19.52
N VAL A 744 18.01 -6.79 -19.64
CA VAL A 744 17.56 -6.19 -20.90
C VAL A 744 18.68 -5.33 -21.53
N GLY A 745 19.34 -4.48 -20.75
CA GLY A 745 20.47 -3.66 -21.18
C GLY A 745 21.65 -4.50 -21.69
N ILE A 746 22.01 -5.55 -20.95
CA ILE A 746 23.08 -6.50 -21.32
C ILE A 746 22.75 -7.20 -22.64
N LEU A 747 21.52 -7.67 -22.83
CA LEU A 747 21.09 -8.35 -24.04
C LEU A 747 21.07 -7.42 -25.27
N ASN A 748 20.66 -6.18 -25.10
CA ASN A 748 20.75 -5.18 -26.15
C ASN A 748 22.21 -4.96 -26.60
N PHE A 749 23.11 -4.86 -25.65
CA PHE A 749 24.52 -4.72 -25.92
C PHE A 749 25.10 -5.96 -26.65
N LEU A 750 24.81 -7.15 -26.13
CA LEU A 750 25.19 -8.43 -26.74
C LEU A 750 24.66 -8.52 -28.19
N ASN A 751 23.40 -8.20 -28.41
CA ASN A 751 22.80 -8.19 -29.74
C ASN A 751 23.50 -7.18 -30.71
N ALA A 752 23.79 -5.97 -30.23
CA ALA A 752 24.46 -4.95 -31.00
C ALA A 752 25.90 -5.39 -31.44
N VAL A 753 26.64 -5.99 -30.50
CA VAL A 753 27.99 -6.49 -30.73
C VAL A 753 27.98 -7.69 -31.68
N LEU A 754 27.13 -8.70 -31.41
CA LEU A 754 26.98 -9.89 -32.23
C LEU A 754 26.67 -9.51 -33.69
N THR A 755 25.61 -8.76 -33.89
CA THR A 755 25.18 -8.37 -35.24
C THR A 755 26.16 -7.43 -35.93
N GLY A 756 26.79 -6.52 -35.16
CA GLY A 756 27.84 -5.63 -35.71
C GLY A 756 29.04 -6.39 -36.24
N ILE A 757 29.46 -7.45 -35.57
CA ILE A 757 30.61 -8.28 -35.98
C ILE A 757 30.22 -9.21 -37.13
N PHE A 758 29.07 -9.89 -37.06
CA PHE A 758 28.64 -10.80 -38.13
C PHE A 758 28.31 -10.08 -39.44
N ALA A 759 27.70 -8.90 -39.40
CA ALA A 759 27.38 -8.11 -40.59
C ALA A 759 28.64 -7.59 -41.31
N ARG A 760 29.77 -7.45 -40.61
CA ARG A 760 30.99 -6.88 -41.10
C ARG A 760 32.09 -7.91 -41.38
N GLN A 761 31.79 -9.21 -41.43
CA GLN A 761 32.78 -10.29 -41.63
C GLN A 761 33.58 -10.10 -42.89
N ARG A 762 32.96 -9.67 -44.01
CA ARG A 762 33.63 -9.39 -45.27
C ARG A 762 34.61 -8.21 -45.17
N GLU A 763 34.21 -7.13 -44.52
CA GLU A 763 35.04 -5.96 -44.24
C GLU A 763 36.28 -6.35 -43.43
N PHE A 764 36.11 -7.19 -42.41
CA PHE A 764 37.23 -7.71 -41.63
C PHE A 764 38.16 -8.60 -42.45
N ALA A 765 37.63 -9.42 -43.37
CA ALA A 765 38.44 -10.21 -44.28
C ALA A 765 39.24 -9.33 -45.24
N VAL A 766 38.64 -8.25 -45.77
CA VAL A 766 39.35 -7.26 -46.64
C VAL A 766 40.43 -6.53 -45.83
N LEU A 767 40.16 -6.09 -44.60
CA LEU A 767 41.20 -5.46 -43.77
C LEU A 767 42.37 -6.41 -43.48
N GLN A 768 42.10 -7.70 -43.26
CA GLN A 768 43.15 -8.71 -43.07
C GLN A 768 43.93 -9.00 -44.35
N SER A 769 43.30 -9.00 -45.53
CA SER A 769 43.97 -9.17 -46.78
C SER A 769 44.90 -7.99 -47.18
N VAL A 770 44.61 -6.78 -46.65
CA VAL A 770 45.44 -5.56 -46.80
C VAL A 770 46.54 -5.49 -45.72
N GLY A 771 46.66 -6.51 -44.84
CA GLY A 771 47.76 -6.63 -43.88
C GLY A 771 47.39 -6.34 -42.38
N MET A 772 46.15 -6.14 -42.07
CA MET A 772 45.74 -6.01 -40.67
C MET A 772 45.81 -7.34 -39.91
N THR A 773 46.55 -7.39 -38.81
CA THR A 773 46.65 -8.63 -38.00
C THR A 773 45.37 -8.91 -37.21
N GLY A 774 45.09 -10.20 -36.90
CA GLY A 774 43.97 -10.59 -36.06
C GLY A 774 43.99 -9.96 -34.66
N LYS A 775 45.20 -9.70 -34.12
CA LYS A 775 45.36 -8.98 -32.83
C LYS A 775 44.91 -7.52 -32.94
N GLN A 776 45.24 -6.82 -34.03
CA GLN A 776 44.84 -5.44 -34.28
C GLN A 776 43.31 -5.33 -34.47
N LEU A 777 42.70 -6.30 -35.16
CA LEU A 777 41.26 -6.34 -35.36
C LEU A 777 40.50 -6.58 -34.04
N LYS A 778 40.97 -7.54 -33.23
CA LYS A 778 40.41 -7.75 -31.86
C LYS A 778 40.48 -6.47 -31.02
N LYS A 779 41.65 -5.78 -31.04
CA LYS A 779 41.83 -4.53 -30.29
C LYS A 779 40.91 -3.41 -30.78
N MET A 780 40.66 -3.31 -32.08
CA MET A 780 39.72 -2.36 -32.68
C MET A 780 38.28 -2.63 -32.20
N LEU A 781 37.86 -3.91 -32.21
CA LEU A 781 36.54 -4.31 -31.75
C LEU A 781 36.32 -4.08 -30.24
N VAL A 782 37.34 -4.28 -29.42
CA VAL A 782 37.31 -3.93 -27.99
C VAL A 782 37.11 -2.42 -27.79
N TYR A 783 37.81 -1.58 -28.57
CA TYR A 783 37.58 -0.14 -28.52
C TYR A 783 36.16 0.25 -28.93
N GLU A 784 35.56 -0.40 -29.92
CA GLU A 784 34.17 -0.19 -30.31
C GLU A 784 33.24 -0.53 -29.13
N GLY A 785 33.43 -1.66 -28.43
CA GLY A 785 32.68 -2.07 -27.24
C GLY A 785 32.81 -1.08 -26.08
N LEU A 786 34.03 -0.61 -25.82
CA LEU A 786 34.28 0.40 -24.78
C LEU A 786 33.63 1.76 -25.09
N PHE A 787 33.58 2.16 -26.37
CA PHE A 787 32.87 3.37 -26.78
C PHE A 787 31.36 3.26 -26.58
N TYR A 788 30.76 2.08 -26.82
CA TYR A 788 29.35 1.87 -26.46
C TYR A 788 29.11 1.99 -24.94
N ALA A 789 29.97 1.38 -24.12
CA ALA A 789 29.88 1.47 -22.67
C ALA A 789 30.03 2.91 -22.18
N LEU A 790 31.03 3.64 -22.66
CA LEU A 790 31.26 5.04 -22.34
C LEU A 790 30.09 5.94 -22.78
N GLY A 791 29.61 5.72 -24.00
CA GLY A 791 28.44 6.45 -24.52
C GLY A 791 27.19 6.21 -23.71
N ALA A 792 26.95 4.97 -23.30
CA ALA A 792 25.85 4.62 -22.45
C ALA A 792 25.97 5.29 -21.05
N ALA A 793 27.17 5.25 -20.44
CA ALA A 793 27.42 5.88 -19.14
C ALA A 793 27.20 7.39 -19.17
N LEU A 794 27.75 8.08 -20.16
CA LEU A 794 27.58 9.54 -20.32
C LEU A 794 26.12 9.92 -20.59
N SER A 795 25.46 9.15 -21.46
CA SER A 795 24.04 9.38 -21.76
C SER A 795 23.15 9.09 -20.53
N ALA A 796 23.43 8.03 -19.77
CA ALA A 796 22.72 7.70 -18.55
C ALA A 796 22.90 8.78 -17.49
N LEU A 797 24.12 9.29 -17.28
CA LEU A 797 24.38 10.38 -16.36
C LEU A 797 23.58 11.64 -16.73
N LEU A 798 23.63 12.03 -18.01
CA LEU A 798 22.91 13.22 -18.49
C LEU A 798 21.41 13.07 -18.34
N LEU A 799 20.85 11.92 -18.70
CA LEU A 799 19.42 11.65 -18.57
C LEU A 799 19.00 11.53 -17.10
N SER A 800 19.81 10.92 -16.24
CA SER A 800 19.53 10.85 -14.79
C SER A 800 19.51 12.23 -14.14
N VAL A 801 20.44 13.12 -14.49
CA VAL A 801 20.44 14.52 -13.99
C VAL A 801 19.17 15.27 -14.41
N ILE A 802 18.63 14.98 -15.59
CA ILE A 802 17.41 15.65 -16.10
C ILE A 802 16.13 15.05 -15.49
N PHE A 803 16.03 13.72 -15.48
CA PHE A 803 14.77 13.05 -15.12
C PHE A 803 14.62 12.79 -13.61
N SER A 804 15.72 12.63 -12.86
CA SER A 804 15.61 12.32 -11.44
C SER A 804 14.94 13.43 -10.60
N PRO A 805 15.18 14.74 -10.82
CA PRO A 805 14.46 15.78 -10.09
C PRO A 805 12.95 15.82 -10.40
N LEU A 806 12.58 15.53 -11.67
CA LEU A 806 11.18 15.48 -12.09
C LEU A 806 10.43 14.34 -11.39
N ILE A 807 11.06 13.17 -11.30
CA ILE A 807 10.48 12.01 -10.64
C ILE A 807 10.50 12.21 -9.12
N ALA A 808 11.54 12.80 -8.58
CA ALA A 808 11.62 13.13 -7.16
C ALA A 808 10.50 14.07 -6.73
N GLY A 809 10.20 15.10 -7.49
CA GLY A 809 9.08 16.00 -7.20
C GLY A 809 7.72 15.30 -7.19
N LEU A 810 7.51 14.30 -8.07
CA LEU A 810 6.32 13.45 -8.03
C LEU A 810 6.31 12.53 -6.80
N LEU A 811 7.46 12.00 -6.39
CA LEU A 811 7.55 11.14 -5.20
C LEU A 811 7.37 11.95 -3.91
N GLU A 812 7.90 13.16 -3.84
CA GLU A 812 7.69 14.07 -2.72
C GLU A 812 6.23 14.51 -2.59
N SER A 813 5.45 14.55 -3.69
CA SER A 813 4.01 14.81 -3.62
C SER A 813 3.16 13.61 -3.21
N ILE A 814 3.70 12.38 -3.27
CA ILE A 814 3.01 11.14 -2.87
C ILE A 814 3.43 10.71 -1.46
N PHE A 815 4.72 10.84 -1.13
CA PHE A 815 5.30 10.42 0.14
C PHE A 815 5.93 11.62 0.85
N TRP A 816 5.26 12.17 1.84
CA TRP A 816 5.72 13.34 2.60
C TRP A 816 7.08 13.11 3.29
N PHE A 817 7.39 11.87 3.67
CA PHE A 817 8.67 11.46 4.26
C PHE A 817 9.75 11.12 3.23
N PHE A 818 9.52 11.41 1.94
CA PHE A 818 10.54 11.27 0.91
C PHE A 818 11.47 12.48 0.90
N SER A 819 12.78 12.21 0.78
CA SER A 819 13.81 13.23 0.65
C SER A 819 14.69 12.94 -0.56
N TYR A 820 14.70 13.83 -1.54
CA TYR A 820 15.49 13.63 -2.75
C TYR A 820 16.99 13.71 -2.47
N LYS A 821 17.71 12.62 -2.71
CA LYS A 821 19.17 12.54 -2.63
C LYS A 821 19.72 12.03 -3.97
N PHE A 822 20.29 12.93 -4.79
CA PHE A 822 20.87 12.51 -6.05
C PHE A 822 22.10 11.61 -5.83
N THR A 823 22.14 10.47 -6.52
CA THR A 823 23.25 9.53 -6.41
C THR A 823 23.72 9.05 -7.78
N VAL A 824 25.02 8.91 -7.93
CA VAL A 824 25.69 8.34 -9.12
C VAL A 824 26.08 6.88 -8.91
N LEU A 825 25.81 6.31 -7.73
CA LEU A 825 26.24 4.96 -7.35
C LEU A 825 25.80 3.88 -8.35
N PRO A 826 24.54 3.86 -8.84
CA PRO A 826 24.15 2.88 -9.86
C PRO A 826 24.95 2.97 -11.16
N ILE A 827 25.34 4.18 -11.55
CA ILE A 827 26.19 4.39 -12.73
C ILE A 827 27.59 3.85 -12.46
N ILE A 828 28.16 4.12 -11.28
CA ILE A 828 29.47 3.62 -10.86
C ILE A 828 29.52 2.08 -10.86
N ILE A 829 28.43 1.42 -10.45
CA ILE A 829 28.32 -0.06 -10.44
C ILE A 829 28.17 -0.62 -11.86
N THR A 830 27.37 0.03 -12.72
CA THR A 830 27.03 -0.51 -14.04
C THR A 830 28.11 -0.23 -15.09
N VAL A 831 28.87 0.85 -14.98
CA VAL A 831 29.93 1.20 -15.94
C VAL A 831 31.05 0.14 -16.02
N PRO A 832 31.62 -0.35 -14.91
CA PRO A 832 32.58 -1.47 -14.95
C PRO A 832 31.98 -2.73 -15.60
N LEU A 833 30.72 -3.06 -15.29
CA LEU A 833 30.04 -4.21 -15.88
C LEU A 833 29.95 -4.07 -17.42
N PHE A 834 29.51 -2.91 -17.91
CA PHE A 834 29.45 -2.64 -19.34
C PHE A 834 30.87 -2.58 -20.00
N ALA A 835 31.88 -2.09 -19.28
CA ALA A 835 33.25 -2.11 -19.75
C ALA A 835 33.78 -3.55 -19.88
N VAL A 836 33.56 -4.40 -18.90
CA VAL A 836 33.90 -5.84 -18.94
C VAL A 836 33.19 -6.52 -20.10
N LEU A 837 31.87 -6.32 -20.25
CA LEU A 837 31.13 -6.83 -21.40
C LEU A 837 31.67 -6.27 -22.74
N GLY A 838 32.04 -4.98 -22.79
CA GLY A 838 32.62 -4.30 -23.94
C GLY A 838 33.95 -4.88 -24.38
N VAL A 839 34.70 -5.51 -23.48
CA VAL A 839 35.94 -6.23 -23.76
C VAL A 839 35.65 -7.67 -24.15
N PHE A 840 34.94 -8.43 -23.36
CA PHE A 840 34.77 -9.88 -23.52
C PHE A 840 33.83 -10.25 -24.67
N LEU A 841 32.71 -9.57 -24.85
CA LEU A 841 31.75 -9.91 -25.90
C LEU A 841 32.29 -9.77 -27.29
N PRO A 842 32.99 -8.68 -27.68
CA PRO A 842 33.64 -8.59 -29.01
C PRO A 842 34.68 -9.67 -29.23
N LEU A 843 35.48 -10.01 -28.22
CA LEU A 843 36.51 -11.06 -28.30
C LEU A 843 35.91 -12.44 -28.53
N ILE A 844 34.90 -12.81 -27.77
CA ILE A 844 34.18 -14.08 -27.87
C ILE A 844 33.51 -14.16 -29.25
N THR A 845 32.74 -13.14 -29.63
CA THR A 845 32.02 -13.09 -30.90
C THR A 845 32.94 -13.16 -32.11
N TYR A 846 34.05 -12.42 -32.08
CA TYR A 846 35.03 -12.49 -33.13
C TYR A 846 35.69 -13.86 -33.20
N SER A 847 35.96 -14.53 -32.09
CA SER A 847 36.53 -15.87 -32.08
C SER A 847 35.61 -16.89 -32.78
N PHE A 848 34.30 -16.77 -32.59
CA PHE A 848 33.34 -17.58 -33.35
C PHE A 848 33.28 -17.22 -34.84
N ALA A 849 33.30 -15.93 -35.16
CA ALA A 849 33.29 -15.46 -36.55
C ALA A 849 34.58 -15.83 -37.31
N ALA A 850 35.71 -15.90 -36.59
CA ALA A 850 37.02 -16.22 -37.16
C ALA A 850 37.25 -17.73 -37.41
N LYS A 851 36.35 -18.63 -37.01
CA LYS A 851 36.46 -20.07 -37.30
C LYS A 851 36.37 -20.39 -38.81
N LYS A 852 35.74 -19.52 -39.62
CA LYS A 852 35.69 -19.62 -41.08
C LYS A 852 37.00 -19.10 -41.68
N SER A 853 37.51 -19.79 -42.72
CA SER A 853 38.73 -19.37 -43.44
C SER A 853 38.58 -17.98 -44.09
N LEU A 854 39.69 -17.29 -44.33
CA LEU A 854 39.67 -15.94 -44.91
C LEU A 854 38.95 -15.92 -46.27
N ILE A 855 39.20 -16.96 -47.11
CA ILE A 855 38.57 -17.15 -48.41
C ILE A 855 37.05 -17.37 -48.28
N GLU A 856 36.65 -18.15 -47.33
CA GLU A 856 35.24 -18.44 -47.08
C GLU A 856 34.48 -17.18 -46.59
N ARG A 857 35.13 -16.33 -45.78
CA ARG A 857 34.55 -15.04 -45.32
C ARG A 857 34.47 -14.00 -46.46
N LEU A 858 35.33 -14.07 -47.46
CA LEU A 858 35.27 -13.23 -48.68
C LEU A 858 34.14 -13.70 -49.61
N ARG A 859 33.87 -15.03 -49.67
CA ARG A 859 32.80 -15.67 -50.48
C ARG A 859 31.39 -15.60 -49.88
N THR A 860 31.23 -15.36 -48.58
CA THR A 860 29.94 -15.38 -47.92
C THR A 860 28.96 -14.24 -48.32
N ALA A 861 29.21 -13.57 -49.45
CA ALA A 861 28.36 -12.53 -50.02
C ALA A 861 27.86 -12.84 -51.45
N GLU A 862 28.11 -14.01 -51.94
CA GLU A 862 27.40 -14.60 -53.08
C GLU A 862 26.37 -15.61 -52.56
#